data_2ecb324a319b096410f69d53b63fa4f7
#
_entry.id   2ecb324a319b096410f69d53b63fa4f7
#
_cell.length_a   1.000
_cell.length_b   1.000
_cell.length_c   1.000
_cell.angle_alpha   90.00
_cell.angle_beta   90.00
_cell.angle_gamma   90.00
#
_symmetry.space_group_name_H-M   'P 1'
#
loop_
_entity.id
_entity.type
_entity.pdbx_description
1 polymer ?
#
loop_
_entity_poly.entity_id
_entity_poly.type
_entity_poly.pdbx_seq_one_letter_code
_entity_poly.pdbx_strand_id
1 'polypeptide(L)'
;AAEGIEIAGVTLDAAVRDALGRPGLDATLGIERIEGQGLALGTTQLKASGPLSALAIALDTAGSFDRKDLTATLRAEVDADGPLQAEVGTLSLTLGEAAVALENPLQVRTRGGATALQGLALSLPGGRVTGDATLHGTGAEGALLVDFTDLGRLKTLAEASPVQRGTFRLDARFDTRRGRAGAEIDGQARGLAFDEAVAAIGDLGLDLTGRWDGRRLENDIALSGPFGEPVRINAALGLVPSGGPAPRVPENAALDGTVRWQGDVGELWVLVPLPDHVLDGSLLIDLALGGTLNAPQVDGRVEMRDGQYQNLDAGTILTGLTLDTQLESTDTFAVVFSGRDGASGTLDGRLALSPQGLDAEIDAKSAVLVRRDDVTAQISTNIAVKGPLDSLAVTGRTLIERAEVRLVNATPPSVASLGEVRIKGAPIEDEGPGPGSSVTLDLKVEGPQGIFVRGRGLDSEWRIDLDIGGTAAIPRITGEVERIRGGLDILGKTFDLTEGEVQFTGGREIDPRLTVTLAHENAGVTGFINVRGNASDPQISFTSEPALPEEEVLPRTVFGSNSQSLSPAQAIQLASAVNSLLDGTGGVFDDIRSAAGVDVLRFDTDEEGEGEITVGKNVAEGVFVGATQPIAGGESKVTVEVEVFEDVTVDGEVGSEGSTSLGINWRKDF
;
A
#
# COMPACT_ATOMS: atom_id res chain seq x y z
N ALA A 1 -3.02 -44.92 6.86
CA ALA A 1 -2.46 -43.81 7.61
C ALA A 1 -2.38 -42.61 6.67
N ALA A 2 -3.03 -41.51 7.02
CA ALA A 2 -2.78 -40.24 6.32
C ALA A 2 -1.30 -39.87 6.55
N GLU A 3 -0.58 -39.53 5.50
CA GLU A 3 0.82 -39.15 5.60
C GLU A 3 0.97 -38.00 6.63
N GLY A 4 1.76 -38.23 7.70
CA GLY A 4 2.11 -37.23 8.68
C GLY A 4 1.35 -37.24 10.00
N ILE A 5 0.52 -38.23 10.35
CA ILE A 5 -0.07 -38.39 11.69
C ILE A 5 0.53 -39.59 12.41
N GLU A 6 1.10 -39.36 13.60
CA GLU A 6 1.65 -40.39 14.50
C GLU A 6 0.70 -40.62 15.68
N ILE A 7 0.37 -41.87 15.97
CA ILE A 7 -0.48 -42.29 17.09
C ILE A 7 0.31 -43.24 17.96
N ALA A 8 0.41 -42.96 19.25
CA ALA A 8 1.14 -43.76 20.22
C ALA A 8 0.28 -44.11 21.43
N GLY A 9 0.59 -45.26 22.05
CA GLY A 9 -0.01 -45.68 23.32
C GLY A 9 -1.51 -46.00 23.21
N VAL A 10 -1.92 -46.81 22.23
CA VAL A 10 -3.33 -47.23 22.09
C VAL A 10 -3.63 -48.36 23.05
N THR A 11 -4.62 -48.19 23.90
CA THR A 11 -5.15 -49.21 24.84
C THR A 11 -6.64 -49.38 24.59
N LEU A 12 -7.09 -50.64 24.58
CA LEU A 12 -8.51 -50.96 24.50
C LEU A 12 -8.82 -51.97 25.62
N ASP A 13 -9.76 -51.58 26.49
CA ASP A 13 -10.38 -52.45 27.48
C ASP A 13 -11.88 -52.53 27.13
N ALA A 14 -12.37 -53.75 26.89
CA ALA A 14 -13.78 -53.95 26.49
C ALA A 14 -14.34 -55.21 27.12
N ALA A 15 -15.52 -55.09 27.70
CA ALA A 15 -16.28 -56.17 28.28
C ALA A 15 -17.74 -56.13 27.79
N VAL A 16 -18.27 -57.29 27.41
CA VAL A 16 -19.66 -57.47 27.07
C VAL A 16 -20.36 -58.18 28.22
N ARG A 17 -21.42 -57.59 28.74
CA ARG A 17 -22.26 -58.15 29.81
C ARG A 17 -23.54 -58.71 29.21
N ASP A 18 -24.04 -59.80 29.80
CA ASP A 18 -25.32 -60.45 29.43
C ASP A 18 -25.53 -60.64 27.92
N ALA A 19 -24.52 -61.19 27.25
CA ALA A 19 -24.45 -61.36 25.78
C ALA A 19 -25.63 -62.17 25.18
N LEU A 20 -26.33 -62.97 25.97
CA LEU A 20 -27.46 -63.81 25.54
C LEU A 20 -28.83 -63.29 25.98
N GLY A 21 -28.89 -62.25 26.86
CA GLY A 21 -30.10 -61.61 27.37
C GLY A 21 -30.26 -60.17 26.85
N ARG A 22 -29.90 -59.23 27.68
CA ARG A 22 -29.86 -57.79 27.33
C ARG A 22 -28.38 -57.37 27.23
N PRO A 23 -27.80 -57.41 26.06
CA PRO A 23 -26.38 -57.17 25.92
C PRO A 23 -26.02 -55.72 26.31
N GLY A 24 -25.01 -55.59 27.18
CA GLY A 24 -24.43 -54.32 27.57
C GLY A 24 -22.95 -54.29 27.23
N LEU A 25 -22.44 -53.13 26.90
CA LEU A 25 -21.02 -52.88 26.58
C LEU A 25 -20.41 -51.98 27.64
N ASP A 26 -19.21 -52.37 28.13
CA ASP A 26 -18.30 -51.48 28.84
C ASP A 26 -16.99 -51.47 28.10
N ALA A 27 -16.68 -50.39 27.42
CA ALA A 27 -15.45 -50.27 26.62
C ALA A 27 -14.79 -48.90 26.90
N THR A 28 -13.47 -48.93 27.01
CA THR A 28 -12.63 -47.73 27.10
C THR A 28 -11.50 -47.89 26.09
N LEU A 29 -11.45 -46.97 25.13
CA LEU A 29 -10.34 -46.75 24.23
C LEU A 29 -9.53 -45.57 24.75
N GLY A 30 -8.28 -45.80 25.09
CA GLY A 30 -7.31 -44.75 25.49
C GLY A 30 -6.24 -44.60 24.40
N ILE A 31 -5.90 -43.38 24.09
CA ILE A 31 -4.79 -43.04 23.21
C ILE A 31 -3.94 -42.04 24.00
N GLU A 32 -2.64 -42.36 24.18
CA GLU A 32 -1.76 -41.49 24.97
C GLU A 32 -1.34 -40.24 24.21
N ARG A 33 -1.17 -40.37 22.87
CA ARG A 33 -0.69 -39.24 22.06
C ARG A 33 -1.09 -39.39 20.59
N ILE A 34 -1.51 -38.27 20.00
CA ILE A 34 -1.72 -38.12 18.56
C ILE A 34 -0.97 -36.84 18.14
N GLU A 35 -0.01 -36.95 17.22
CA GLU A 35 0.79 -35.82 16.74
C GLU A 35 0.83 -35.80 15.22
N GLY A 36 0.79 -34.60 14.62
CA GLY A 36 0.98 -34.35 13.18
C GLY A 36 0.23 -33.14 12.67
N GLN A 37 0.77 -32.48 11.66
CA GLN A 37 0.18 -31.32 11.00
C GLN A 37 -0.27 -30.19 11.97
N GLY A 38 0.58 -29.84 12.94
CA GLY A 38 0.29 -28.82 13.94
C GLY A 38 -0.60 -29.29 15.10
N LEU A 39 -1.18 -30.50 15.02
CA LEU A 39 -1.97 -31.12 16.08
C LEU A 39 -1.09 -31.90 17.04
N ALA A 40 -1.24 -31.67 18.33
CA ALA A 40 -0.62 -32.45 19.40
C ALA A 40 -1.66 -32.71 20.48
N LEU A 41 -2.35 -33.85 20.43
CA LEU A 41 -3.28 -34.28 21.48
C LEU A 41 -2.54 -35.15 22.48
N GLY A 42 -2.81 -34.89 23.76
CA GLY A 42 -2.42 -35.76 24.87
C GLY A 42 -3.39 -36.92 25.02
N THR A 43 -3.64 -37.32 26.26
CA THR A 43 -4.53 -38.46 26.53
C THR A 43 -5.93 -38.22 25.98
N THR A 44 -6.32 -39.03 25.03
CA THR A 44 -7.68 -39.07 24.46
C THR A 44 -8.39 -40.32 24.97
N GLN A 45 -9.56 -40.16 25.57
CA GLN A 45 -10.38 -41.25 26.08
C GLN A 45 -11.75 -41.28 25.41
N LEU A 46 -12.09 -42.40 24.82
CA LEU A 46 -13.44 -42.72 24.36
C LEU A 46 -13.98 -43.82 25.24
N LYS A 47 -15.10 -43.58 25.93
CA LYS A 47 -15.80 -44.52 26.78
C LYS A 47 -17.16 -44.82 26.19
N ALA A 48 -17.55 -46.09 26.20
CA ALA A 48 -18.89 -46.56 25.88
C ALA A 48 -19.35 -47.49 26.98
N SER A 49 -20.47 -47.18 27.66
CA SER A 49 -20.94 -47.96 28.78
C SER A 49 -22.46 -48.00 28.86
N GLY A 50 -23.00 -49.16 29.20
CA GLY A 50 -24.44 -49.38 29.39
C GLY A 50 -25.01 -50.43 28.47
N PRO A 51 -26.36 -50.67 28.56
CA PRO A 51 -27.04 -51.58 27.64
C PRO A 51 -27.04 -51.02 26.20
N LEU A 52 -27.09 -51.88 25.20
CA LEU A 52 -27.11 -51.44 23.78
C LEU A 52 -28.30 -50.55 23.45
N SER A 53 -29.43 -50.67 24.19
CA SER A 53 -30.60 -49.81 24.05
C SER A 53 -30.47 -48.41 24.69
N ALA A 54 -29.37 -48.14 25.46
CA ALA A 54 -29.07 -46.87 26.09
C ALA A 54 -27.57 -46.82 26.42
N LEU A 55 -26.73 -46.86 25.36
CA LEU A 55 -25.28 -46.85 25.47
C LEU A 55 -24.76 -45.43 25.61
N ALA A 56 -24.24 -45.09 26.79
CA ALA A 56 -23.62 -43.83 27.04
C ALA A 56 -22.24 -43.77 26.39
N ILE A 57 -21.98 -42.78 25.52
CA ILE A 57 -20.70 -42.52 24.88
C ILE A 57 -20.13 -41.22 25.40
N ALA A 58 -18.86 -41.25 25.79
CA ALA A 58 -18.11 -40.10 26.27
C ALA A 58 -16.75 -40.04 25.62
N LEU A 59 -16.43 -38.91 24.97
CA LEU A 59 -15.10 -38.62 24.45
C LEU A 59 -14.56 -37.39 25.18
N ASP A 60 -13.34 -37.48 25.67
CA ASP A 60 -12.58 -36.37 26.23
C ASP A 60 -11.17 -36.38 25.64
N THR A 61 -10.74 -35.23 25.18
CA THR A 61 -9.36 -35.03 24.71
C THR A 61 -8.89 -33.62 25.01
N ALA A 62 -7.58 -33.48 25.24
CA ALA A 62 -6.93 -32.19 25.44
C ALA A 62 -5.56 -32.21 24.79
N GLY A 63 -5.11 -31.07 24.31
CA GLY A 63 -3.82 -30.93 23.66
C GLY A 63 -3.63 -29.53 23.10
N SER A 64 -2.99 -29.44 21.96
CA SER A 64 -2.80 -28.17 21.24
C SER A 64 -2.94 -28.38 19.73
N PHE A 65 -3.35 -27.31 19.05
CA PHE A 65 -3.33 -27.17 17.61
C PHE A 65 -2.67 -25.83 17.25
N ASP A 66 -1.60 -25.86 16.46
CA ASP A 66 -0.80 -24.69 16.11
C ASP A 66 -0.42 -23.84 17.34
N ARG A 67 0.03 -24.53 18.43
CA ARG A 67 0.43 -23.94 19.73
C ARG A 67 -0.72 -23.33 20.55
N LYS A 68 -1.97 -23.39 20.10
CA LYS A 68 -3.14 -23.00 20.89
C LYS A 68 -3.67 -24.21 21.66
N ASP A 69 -4.08 -24.01 22.89
CA ASP A 69 -4.69 -25.04 23.71
C ASP A 69 -5.98 -25.54 23.05
N LEU A 70 -6.12 -26.85 22.93
CA LEU A 70 -7.28 -27.51 22.35
C LEU A 70 -7.89 -28.44 23.39
N THR A 71 -9.21 -28.34 23.59
CA THR A 71 -9.97 -29.34 24.31
C THR A 71 -11.21 -29.74 23.53
N ALA A 72 -11.57 -31.02 23.55
CA ALA A 72 -12.83 -31.49 22.94
C ALA A 72 -13.53 -32.47 23.87
N THR A 73 -14.84 -32.29 24.00
CA THR A 73 -15.74 -33.13 24.81
C THR A 73 -16.96 -33.51 24.01
N LEU A 74 -17.30 -34.79 24.00
CA LEU A 74 -18.56 -35.31 23.46
C LEU A 74 -19.25 -36.16 24.51
N ARG A 75 -20.58 -36.02 24.66
CA ARG A 75 -21.44 -36.92 25.43
C ARG A 75 -22.67 -37.25 24.58
N ALA A 76 -22.94 -38.52 24.42
CA ALA A 76 -24.08 -38.99 23.67
C ALA A 76 -24.69 -40.24 24.33
N GLU A 77 -25.97 -40.43 24.16
CA GLU A 77 -26.67 -41.68 24.43
C GLU A 77 -27.13 -42.31 23.11
N VAL A 78 -26.81 -43.58 22.92
CA VAL A 78 -27.04 -44.28 21.66
C VAL A 78 -27.91 -45.52 21.93
N ASP A 79 -29.04 -45.61 21.26
CA ASP A 79 -29.80 -46.88 21.15
C ASP A 79 -29.31 -47.63 19.89
N ALA A 80 -28.57 -48.72 20.12
CA ALA A 80 -28.00 -49.58 19.10
C ALA A 80 -28.69 -50.97 19.07
N ASP A 81 -29.78 -51.18 19.83
CA ASP A 81 -30.55 -52.44 19.88
C ASP A 81 -31.57 -52.55 18.75
N GLY A 82 -31.60 -51.57 17.85
CA GLY A 82 -32.48 -51.48 16.69
C GLY A 82 -31.94 -50.56 15.62
N PRO A 83 -32.78 -49.88 14.86
CA PRO A 83 -32.35 -48.77 14.03
C PRO A 83 -31.63 -47.72 14.89
N LEU A 84 -30.42 -47.36 14.52
CA LEU A 84 -29.59 -46.45 15.30
C LEU A 84 -30.30 -45.13 15.62
N GLN A 85 -30.45 -44.87 16.91
CA GLN A 85 -30.90 -43.58 17.44
C GLN A 85 -29.84 -43.06 18.41
N ALA A 86 -29.53 -41.78 18.34
CA ALA A 86 -28.59 -41.19 19.26
C ALA A 86 -29.07 -39.79 19.65
N GLU A 87 -28.83 -39.44 20.90
CA GLU A 87 -28.96 -38.09 21.41
C GLU A 87 -27.57 -37.58 21.80
N VAL A 88 -27.04 -36.60 21.07
CA VAL A 88 -25.80 -35.93 21.44
C VAL A 88 -26.17 -34.79 22.40
N GLY A 89 -25.97 -35.02 23.69
CA GLY A 89 -26.33 -34.05 24.74
C GLY A 89 -25.27 -32.95 24.88
N THR A 90 -24.01 -33.28 24.60
CA THR A 90 -22.90 -32.31 24.68
C THR A 90 -21.92 -32.52 23.56
N LEU A 91 -21.57 -31.46 22.88
CA LEU A 91 -20.40 -31.35 21.99
C LEU A 91 -19.77 -30.00 22.29
N SER A 92 -18.52 -30.00 22.71
CA SER A 92 -17.76 -28.78 22.97
C SER A 92 -16.34 -28.92 22.44
N LEU A 93 -15.89 -27.94 21.71
CA LEU A 93 -14.52 -27.81 21.20
C LEU A 93 -14.02 -26.41 21.56
N THR A 94 -12.88 -26.34 22.25
CA THR A 94 -12.20 -25.07 22.49
C THR A 94 -10.83 -25.07 21.82
N LEU A 95 -10.46 -23.94 21.22
CA LEU A 95 -9.16 -23.70 20.62
C LEU A 95 -8.68 -22.30 21.01
N GLY A 96 -7.76 -22.23 21.98
CA GLY A 96 -7.39 -20.97 22.62
C GLY A 96 -8.64 -20.29 23.23
N GLU A 97 -8.95 -19.08 22.75
CA GLU A 97 -10.14 -18.32 23.20
C GLU A 97 -11.42 -18.67 22.42
N ALA A 98 -11.29 -19.41 21.31
CA ALA A 98 -12.43 -19.81 20.50
C ALA A 98 -13.15 -21.03 21.11
N ALA A 99 -14.46 -20.96 21.18
CA ALA A 99 -15.29 -22.06 21.63
C ALA A 99 -16.41 -22.36 20.62
N VAL A 100 -16.57 -23.62 20.27
CA VAL A 100 -17.71 -24.17 19.52
C VAL A 100 -18.41 -25.18 20.39
N ALA A 101 -19.71 -25.01 20.60
CA ALA A 101 -20.49 -25.89 21.45
C ALA A 101 -21.90 -26.12 20.92
N LEU A 102 -22.42 -27.30 21.21
CA LEU A 102 -23.83 -27.61 20.98
C LEU A 102 -24.69 -26.91 22.04
N GLU A 103 -25.66 -26.11 21.63
CA GLU A 103 -26.55 -25.38 22.54
C GLU A 103 -27.69 -26.25 23.08
N ASN A 104 -28.18 -27.18 22.30
CA ASN A 104 -29.25 -28.09 22.62
C ASN A 104 -28.90 -29.52 22.19
N PRO A 105 -29.50 -30.57 22.81
CA PRO A 105 -29.27 -31.95 22.39
C PRO A 105 -29.65 -32.17 20.92
N LEU A 106 -28.69 -32.73 20.12
CA LEU A 106 -28.90 -33.10 18.74
C LEU A 106 -29.43 -34.53 18.66
N GLN A 107 -30.58 -34.69 18.02
CA GLN A 107 -31.17 -36.01 17.75
C GLN A 107 -30.65 -36.57 16.42
N VAL A 108 -30.15 -37.78 16.47
CA VAL A 108 -29.69 -38.55 15.29
C VAL A 108 -30.52 -39.81 15.19
N ARG A 109 -31.23 -40.02 14.07
CA ARG A 109 -32.07 -41.20 13.85
C ARG A 109 -31.84 -41.80 12.48
N THR A 110 -31.48 -43.08 12.45
CA THR A 110 -31.33 -43.82 11.20
C THR A 110 -32.54 -44.74 10.96
N ARG A 111 -33.19 -44.58 9.80
CA ARG A 111 -34.33 -45.41 9.42
C ARG A 111 -34.32 -45.62 7.90
N GLY A 112 -34.41 -46.87 7.46
CA GLY A 112 -34.52 -47.19 6.04
C GLY A 112 -33.31 -46.74 5.17
N GLY A 113 -32.12 -46.66 5.75
CA GLY A 113 -30.90 -46.19 5.09
C GLY A 113 -30.74 -44.68 5.01
N ALA A 114 -31.64 -43.92 5.63
CA ALA A 114 -31.52 -42.49 5.80
C ALA A 114 -31.21 -42.14 7.26
N THR A 115 -30.35 -41.12 7.49
CA THR A 115 -29.98 -40.63 8.82
C THR A 115 -30.47 -39.18 8.97
N ALA A 116 -31.44 -38.97 9.84
CA ALA A 116 -31.98 -37.66 10.18
C ALA A 116 -31.17 -37.04 11.34
N LEU A 117 -30.76 -35.82 11.19
CA LEU A 117 -30.16 -34.92 12.16
C LEU A 117 -31.20 -33.86 12.49
N GLN A 118 -31.66 -33.77 13.73
CA GLN A 118 -32.72 -32.85 14.15
C GLN A 118 -32.29 -32.03 15.36
N GLY A 119 -32.55 -30.72 15.31
CA GLY A 119 -32.24 -29.81 16.40
C GLY A 119 -30.76 -29.41 16.47
N LEU A 120 -30.02 -29.44 15.36
CA LEU A 120 -28.67 -28.92 15.32
C LEU A 120 -28.67 -27.45 15.73
N ALA A 121 -27.96 -27.12 16.79
CA ALA A 121 -27.75 -25.75 17.25
C ALA A 121 -26.32 -25.64 17.79
N LEU A 122 -25.40 -25.10 16.98
CA LEU A 122 -24.01 -24.88 17.33
C LEU A 122 -23.77 -23.39 17.61
N SER A 123 -23.22 -23.07 18.78
CA SER A 123 -22.66 -21.77 19.05
C SER A 123 -21.22 -21.70 18.53
N LEU A 124 -20.87 -20.56 17.94
CA LEU A 124 -19.54 -20.22 17.44
C LEU A 124 -19.14 -18.85 17.97
N PRO A 125 -17.83 -18.51 17.97
CA PRO A 125 -17.41 -17.15 18.28
C PRO A 125 -18.12 -16.12 17.40
N GLY A 126 -18.97 -15.30 18.02
CA GLY A 126 -19.75 -14.26 17.35
C GLY A 126 -21.01 -14.69 16.62
N GLY A 127 -21.38 -15.98 16.66
CA GLY A 127 -22.57 -16.45 15.94
C GLY A 127 -23.02 -17.85 16.28
N ARG A 128 -23.97 -18.34 15.51
CA ARG A 128 -24.52 -19.70 15.64
C ARG A 128 -24.94 -20.28 14.31
N VAL A 129 -24.97 -21.61 14.26
CA VAL A 129 -25.50 -22.40 13.14
C VAL A 129 -26.59 -23.31 13.64
N THR A 130 -27.78 -23.20 13.07
CA THR A 130 -28.94 -24.05 13.43
C THR A 130 -29.50 -24.74 12.19
N GLY A 131 -30.08 -25.91 12.34
CA GLY A 131 -30.70 -26.57 11.21
C GLY A 131 -31.12 -28.01 11.47
N ASP A 132 -31.76 -28.58 10.46
CA ASP A 132 -32.13 -29.98 10.37
C ASP A 132 -31.72 -30.54 9.03
N ALA A 133 -31.26 -31.77 9.00
CA ALA A 133 -30.87 -32.44 7.77
C ALA A 133 -31.20 -33.94 7.81
N THR A 134 -31.47 -34.50 6.63
CA THR A 134 -31.57 -35.96 6.46
C THR A 134 -30.54 -36.38 5.38
N LEU A 135 -29.61 -37.22 5.79
CA LEU A 135 -28.60 -37.81 4.93
C LEU A 135 -29.16 -39.07 4.29
N HIS A 136 -29.05 -39.21 2.99
CA HIS A 136 -29.43 -40.38 2.20
C HIS A 136 -28.19 -40.95 1.50
N GLY A 137 -28.25 -42.19 1.05
CA GLY A 137 -27.13 -42.78 0.29
C GLY A 137 -26.78 -42.06 -1.01
N THR A 138 -27.63 -41.17 -1.51
CA THR A 138 -27.48 -40.42 -2.77
C THR A 138 -27.48 -38.92 -2.63
N GLY A 139 -27.38 -38.40 -1.41
CA GLY A 139 -27.40 -36.95 -1.12
C GLY A 139 -28.02 -36.63 0.23
N ALA A 140 -28.36 -35.39 0.46
CA ALA A 140 -28.97 -34.88 1.68
C ALA A 140 -30.11 -33.93 1.35
N GLU A 141 -31.07 -33.79 2.29
CA GLU A 141 -32.06 -32.71 2.28
C GLU A 141 -32.08 -32.04 3.64
N GLY A 142 -32.38 -30.75 3.67
CA GLY A 142 -32.46 -30.04 4.94
C GLY A 142 -32.57 -28.52 4.80
N ALA A 143 -32.52 -27.89 5.97
CA ALA A 143 -32.47 -26.45 6.11
C ALA A 143 -31.35 -26.07 7.08
N LEU A 144 -30.65 -24.99 6.80
CA LEU A 144 -29.56 -24.46 7.60
C LEU A 144 -29.73 -22.95 7.75
N LEU A 145 -29.62 -22.47 8.98
CA LEU A 145 -29.56 -21.06 9.30
C LEU A 145 -28.19 -20.77 9.94
N VAL A 146 -27.44 -19.89 9.32
CA VAL A 146 -26.18 -19.34 9.85
C VAL A 146 -26.45 -17.90 10.28
N ASP A 147 -26.12 -17.54 11.51
CA ASP A 147 -26.43 -16.22 12.07
C ASP A 147 -25.25 -15.74 12.91
N PHE A 148 -24.43 -14.83 12.33
CA PHE A 148 -23.33 -14.17 13.01
C PHE A 148 -23.72 -12.73 13.34
N THR A 149 -23.74 -12.43 14.61
CA THR A 149 -23.96 -11.07 15.14
C THR A 149 -22.67 -10.26 15.25
N ASP A 150 -21.52 -10.93 15.18
CA ASP A 150 -20.20 -10.31 15.21
C ASP A 150 -19.18 -11.20 14.47
N LEU A 151 -18.96 -10.90 13.18
CA LEU A 151 -18.00 -11.62 12.35
C LEU A 151 -16.53 -11.40 12.78
N GLY A 152 -16.23 -10.27 13.43
CA GLY A 152 -14.87 -9.98 13.89
C GLY A 152 -14.33 -11.02 14.89
N ARG A 153 -15.23 -11.68 15.63
CA ARG A 153 -14.88 -12.76 16.56
C ARG A 153 -14.41 -14.05 15.87
N LEU A 154 -14.65 -14.19 14.55
CA LEU A 154 -14.11 -15.33 13.79
C LEU A 154 -12.58 -15.35 13.76
N LYS A 155 -11.91 -14.22 13.98
CA LYS A 155 -10.44 -14.17 14.11
C LYS A 155 -9.89 -15.09 15.20
N THR A 156 -10.67 -15.39 16.23
CA THR A 156 -10.26 -16.32 17.28
C THR A 156 -10.15 -17.76 16.75
N LEU A 157 -10.93 -18.12 15.71
CA LEU A 157 -10.87 -19.42 15.02
C LEU A 157 -9.86 -19.41 13.86
N ALA A 158 -9.84 -18.32 13.09
CA ALA A 158 -9.03 -18.18 11.88
C ALA A 158 -8.35 -16.81 11.91
N GLU A 159 -7.06 -16.77 12.30
CA GLU A 159 -6.27 -15.53 12.41
C GLU A 159 -6.18 -14.77 11.08
N ALA A 160 -6.19 -15.50 9.96
CA ALA A 160 -6.16 -14.94 8.62
C ALA A 160 -7.51 -14.34 8.15
N SER A 161 -8.55 -14.27 9.01
CA SER A 161 -9.80 -13.63 8.63
C SER A 161 -9.59 -12.11 8.42
N PRO A 162 -9.82 -11.58 7.22
CA PRO A 162 -9.68 -10.15 6.96
C PRO A 162 -10.82 -9.32 7.56
N VAL A 163 -11.91 -9.97 8.03
CA VAL A 163 -13.11 -9.28 8.55
C VAL A 163 -12.89 -8.83 9.98
N GLN A 164 -12.98 -7.52 10.23
CA GLN A 164 -12.83 -6.91 11.56
C GLN A 164 -14.14 -6.84 12.32
N ARG A 165 -15.25 -6.59 11.62
CA ARG A 165 -16.60 -6.49 12.20
C ARG A 165 -17.66 -6.72 11.13
N GLY A 166 -18.88 -6.88 11.57
CA GLY A 166 -20.06 -7.03 10.73
C GLY A 166 -20.96 -8.13 11.22
N THR A 167 -22.15 -8.20 10.64
CA THR A 167 -23.12 -9.27 10.86
C THR A 167 -23.30 -10.07 9.57
N PHE A 168 -23.65 -11.34 9.70
CA PHE A 168 -23.96 -12.20 8.56
C PHE A 168 -25.08 -13.16 8.91
N ARG A 169 -26.08 -13.24 8.05
CA ARG A 169 -27.18 -14.19 8.14
C ARG A 169 -27.35 -14.92 6.82
N LEU A 170 -27.47 -16.23 6.87
CA LEU A 170 -27.73 -17.08 5.72
C LEU A 170 -28.83 -18.09 6.06
N ASP A 171 -29.92 -18.10 5.30
CA ASP A 171 -30.97 -19.12 5.30
C ASP A 171 -30.80 -19.98 4.03
N ALA A 172 -30.59 -21.28 4.18
CA ALA A 172 -30.42 -22.20 3.07
C ALA A 172 -31.34 -23.41 3.23
N ARG A 173 -32.09 -23.71 2.19
CA ARG A 173 -32.89 -24.94 2.07
C ARG A 173 -32.38 -25.71 0.88
N PHE A 174 -32.09 -26.98 1.06
CA PHE A 174 -31.45 -27.76 0.02
C PHE A 174 -31.98 -29.20 -0.04
N ASP A 175 -31.97 -29.76 -1.25
CA ASP A 175 -32.10 -31.17 -1.53
C ASP A 175 -31.05 -31.54 -2.58
N THR A 176 -30.04 -32.34 -2.22
CA THR A 176 -28.96 -32.73 -3.14
C THR A 176 -29.14 -34.15 -3.68
N ARG A 177 -30.28 -34.82 -3.39
CA ARG A 177 -30.58 -36.15 -3.84
C ARG A 177 -30.72 -36.21 -5.36
N ARG A 178 -30.19 -37.25 -5.94
CA ARG A 178 -30.25 -37.48 -7.38
C ARG A 178 -31.69 -37.50 -7.91
N GLY A 179 -31.99 -36.60 -8.86
CA GLY A 179 -33.31 -36.45 -9.46
C GLY A 179 -34.27 -35.52 -8.73
N ARG A 180 -33.85 -34.92 -7.61
CA ARG A 180 -34.59 -33.90 -6.84
C ARG A 180 -33.72 -32.69 -6.46
N ALA A 181 -32.49 -32.69 -6.97
CA ALA A 181 -31.49 -31.68 -6.56
C ALA A 181 -31.98 -30.26 -6.80
N GLY A 182 -31.87 -29.45 -5.75
CA GLY A 182 -32.20 -28.03 -5.73
C GLY A 182 -31.81 -27.37 -4.41
N ALA A 183 -31.65 -26.06 -4.41
CA ALA A 183 -31.45 -25.28 -3.21
C ALA A 183 -32.00 -23.86 -3.38
N GLU A 184 -32.43 -23.29 -2.28
CA GLU A 184 -32.76 -21.86 -2.14
C GLU A 184 -31.87 -21.28 -1.05
N ILE A 185 -31.26 -20.14 -1.32
CA ILE A 185 -30.31 -19.48 -0.45
C ILE A 185 -30.73 -18.00 -0.33
N ASP A 186 -30.85 -17.51 0.88
CA ASP A 186 -31.04 -16.10 1.19
C ASP A 186 -29.97 -15.67 2.18
N GLY A 187 -29.15 -14.71 1.80
CA GLY A 187 -27.99 -14.26 2.56
C GLY A 187 -27.96 -12.74 2.73
N GLN A 188 -27.58 -12.28 3.90
CA GLN A 188 -27.41 -10.87 4.20
C GLN A 188 -26.17 -10.66 5.05
N ALA A 189 -25.35 -9.68 4.68
CA ALA A 189 -24.31 -9.14 5.54
C ALA A 189 -24.49 -7.64 5.70
N ARG A 190 -24.17 -7.12 6.88
CA ARG A 190 -24.29 -5.69 7.20
C ARG A 190 -23.11 -5.23 8.04
N GLY A 191 -22.70 -3.98 7.82
CA GLY A 191 -21.64 -3.35 8.59
C GLY A 191 -20.29 -4.05 8.46
N LEU A 192 -20.04 -4.67 7.30
CA LEU A 192 -18.77 -5.33 7.04
C LEU A 192 -17.64 -4.30 7.02
N ALA A 193 -16.62 -4.53 7.83
CA ALA A 193 -15.34 -3.82 7.75
C ALA A 193 -14.19 -4.83 7.72
N PHE A 194 -13.18 -4.50 6.96
CA PHE A 194 -12.02 -5.34 6.72
C PHE A 194 -10.76 -4.73 7.38
N ASP A 195 -9.63 -5.43 7.39
CA ASP A 195 -8.37 -4.95 7.96
C ASP A 195 -7.91 -3.61 7.33
N GLU A 196 -7.02 -2.87 8.01
CA GLU A 196 -6.64 -1.48 7.69
C GLU A 196 -6.19 -1.28 6.24
N ALA A 197 -5.62 -2.27 5.58
CA ALA A 197 -5.30 -2.21 4.15
C ALA A 197 -6.54 -2.05 3.25
N VAL A 198 -7.74 -2.35 3.79
CA VAL A 198 -9.05 -2.25 3.13
C VAL A 198 -10.00 -1.35 3.96
N ALA A 199 -9.53 -0.77 5.05
CA ALA A 199 -10.34 -0.11 6.09
C ALA A 199 -10.82 1.30 5.76
N ALA A 200 -10.40 1.88 4.64
CA ALA A 200 -11.01 3.11 4.13
C ALA A 200 -12.46 2.89 3.65
N ILE A 201 -12.85 1.62 3.52
CA ILE A 201 -14.19 1.23 3.10
C ILE A 201 -15.11 1.27 4.30
N GLY A 202 -16.05 2.21 4.31
CA GLY A 202 -17.12 2.27 5.29
C GLY A 202 -17.95 0.97 5.34
N ASP A 203 -19.01 0.96 6.13
CA ASP A 203 -19.85 -0.21 6.35
C ASP A 203 -20.43 -0.78 5.05
N LEU A 204 -19.87 -1.92 4.59
CA LEU A 204 -20.39 -2.63 3.43
C LEU A 204 -21.59 -3.50 3.83
N GLY A 205 -22.55 -3.60 2.92
CA GLY A 205 -23.66 -4.52 2.98
C GLY A 205 -23.67 -5.44 1.77
N LEU A 206 -24.11 -6.68 1.97
CA LEU A 206 -24.30 -7.68 0.93
C LEU A 206 -25.69 -8.28 1.09
N ASP A 207 -26.48 -8.29 0.01
CA ASP A 207 -27.69 -9.08 -0.13
C ASP A 207 -27.45 -10.13 -1.21
N LEU A 208 -27.73 -11.38 -0.89
CA LEU A 208 -27.55 -12.53 -1.76
C LEU A 208 -28.82 -13.35 -1.79
N THR A 209 -29.39 -13.57 -2.96
CA THR A 209 -30.37 -14.63 -3.17
C THR A 209 -29.85 -15.64 -4.19
N GLY A 210 -30.04 -16.92 -3.91
CA GLY A 210 -29.53 -17.99 -4.76
C GLY A 210 -30.58 -19.09 -4.96
N ARG A 211 -30.66 -19.61 -6.18
CA ARG A 211 -31.50 -20.74 -6.52
C ARG A 211 -30.75 -21.75 -7.37
N TRP A 212 -30.66 -22.96 -6.87
CA TRP A 212 -30.10 -24.10 -7.61
C TRP A 212 -31.19 -25.07 -8.03
N ASP A 213 -31.22 -25.42 -9.31
CA ASP A 213 -32.21 -26.35 -9.89
C ASP A 213 -31.68 -27.78 -10.07
N GLY A 214 -30.50 -28.08 -9.51
CA GLY A 214 -29.79 -29.34 -9.67
C GLY A 214 -28.79 -29.35 -10.82
N ARG A 215 -28.75 -28.30 -11.64
CA ARG A 215 -27.81 -28.12 -12.77
C ARG A 215 -27.19 -26.74 -12.79
N ARG A 216 -27.95 -25.73 -12.46
CA ARG A 216 -27.57 -24.32 -12.53
C ARG A 216 -27.90 -23.63 -11.22
N LEU A 217 -26.91 -22.97 -10.64
CA LEU A 217 -27.07 -22.07 -9.50
C LEU A 217 -27.20 -20.66 -10.03
N GLU A 218 -28.32 -20.03 -9.89
CA GLU A 218 -28.57 -18.63 -10.21
C GLU A 218 -28.49 -17.81 -8.92
N ASN A 219 -27.74 -16.72 -8.95
CA ASN A 219 -27.55 -15.81 -7.81
C ASN A 219 -27.84 -14.39 -8.23
N ASP A 220 -28.56 -13.67 -7.37
CA ASP A 220 -28.69 -12.21 -7.39
C ASP A 220 -27.93 -11.66 -6.19
N ILE A 221 -26.94 -10.82 -6.45
CA ILE A 221 -26.08 -10.23 -5.44
C ILE A 221 -26.19 -8.71 -5.56
N ALA A 222 -26.45 -8.04 -4.45
CA ALA A 222 -26.39 -6.59 -4.34
C ALA A 222 -25.36 -6.21 -3.28
N LEU A 223 -24.30 -5.56 -3.70
CA LEU A 223 -23.27 -5.00 -2.81
C LEU A 223 -23.59 -3.52 -2.58
N SER A 224 -23.88 -3.15 -1.34
CA SER A 224 -24.15 -1.78 -0.91
C SER A 224 -23.00 -1.26 -0.03
N GLY A 225 -22.80 0.05 -0.03
CA GLY A 225 -21.72 0.67 0.71
C GLY A 225 -21.81 2.20 0.63
N PRO A 226 -20.69 2.89 0.87
CA PRO A 226 -20.63 4.35 0.76
C PRO A 226 -20.64 4.84 -0.71
N PHE A 227 -21.08 4.01 -1.64
CA PHE A 227 -21.08 4.25 -3.09
C PHE A 227 -22.52 4.30 -3.67
N GLY A 228 -23.39 5.09 -3.08
CA GLY A 228 -24.72 5.44 -3.61
C GLY A 228 -25.57 4.24 -4.00
N GLU A 229 -25.68 3.97 -5.29
CA GLU A 229 -26.43 2.82 -5.80
C GLU A 229 -25.68 1.49 -5.61
N PRO A 230 -26.37 0.40 -5.25
CA PRO A 230 -25.73 -0.90 -5.08
C PRO A 230 -25.12 -1.44 -6.39
N VAL A 231 -23.95 -2.06 -6.29
CA VAL A 231 -23.42 -2.90 -7.38
C VAL A 231 -24.28 -4.15 -7.49
N ARG A 232 -24.91 -4.37 -8.64
CA ARG A 232 -25.79 -5.52 -8.90
C ARG A 232 -25.08 -6.54 -9.74
N ILE A 233 -25.03 -7.77 -9.24
CA ILE A 233 -24.40 -8.90 -9.93
C ILE A 233 -25.45 -10.01 -10.00
N ASN A 234 -25.85 -10.37 -11.22
CA ASN A 234 -26.61 -11.57 -11.47
C ASN A 234 -25.64 -12.59 -12.05
N ALA A 235 -25.52 -13.74 -11.42
CA ALA A 235 -24.58 -14.75 -11.89
C ALA A 235 -25.20 -16.14 -11.85
N ALA A 236 -24.97 -16.92 -12.88
CA ALA A 236 -25.40 -18.30 -12.94
C ALA A 236 -24.20 -19.21 -13.23
N LEU A 237 -24.06 -20.27 -12.43
CA LEU A 237 -22.96 -21.20 -12.50
C LEU A 237 -23.48 -22.65 -12.62
N GLY A 238 -22.88 -23.43 -13.52
CA GLY A 238 -23.18 -24.85 -13.63
C GLY A 238 -22.72 -25.61 -12.38
N LEU A 239 -23.67 -26.22 -11.65
CA LEU A 239 -23.42 -27.07 -10.49
C LEU A 239 -24.09 -28.43 -10.68
N VAL A 240 -23.40 -29.51 -10.33
CA VAL A 240 -23.95 -30.85 -10.44
C VAL A 240 -23.96 -31.58 -9.11
N PRO A 241 -24.96 -32.46 -8.85
CA PRO A 241 -24.97 -33.29 -7.67
C PRO A 241 -23.73 -34.20 -7.63
N SER A 242 -23.04 -34.24 -6.49
CA SER A 242 -21.83 -35.07 -6.32
C SER A 242 -22.13 -36.54 -5.94
N GLY A 243 -23.38 -36.84 -5.56
CA GLY A 243 -23.77 -38.07 -4.89
C GLY A 243 -23.52 -38.06 -3.38
N GLY A 244 -23.01 -36.93 -2.83
CA GLY A 244 -22.83 -36.64 -1.43
C GLY A 244 -23.72 -35.46 -0.98
N PRO A 245 -23.50 -34.94 0.23
CA PRO A 245 -24.32 -33.84 0.79
C PRO A 245 -24.12 -32.49 0.10
N ALA A 246 -22.97 -32.26 -0.55
CA ALA A 246 -22.67 -31.00 -1.24
C ALA A 246 -22.59 -31.21 -2.76
N PRO A 247 -23.08 -30.25 -3.58
CA PRO A 247 -22.88 -30.25 -5.02
C PRO A 247 -21.39 -30.02 -5.34
N ARG A 248 -20.99 -30.27 -6.58
CA ARG A 248 -19.64 -29.95 -7.08
C ARG A 248 -19.71 -29.00 -8.28
N VAL A 249 -18.69 -28.19 -8.43
CA VAL A 249 -18.46 -27.37 -9.61
C VAL A 249 -17.70 -28.23 -10.63
N PRO A 250 -18.23 -28.46 -11.84
CA PRO A 250 -17.46 -29.10 -12.92
C PRO A 250 -16.29 -28.20 -13.35
N GLU A 251 -15.19 -28.78 -13.85
CA GLU A 251 -14.05 -28.03 -14.35
C GLU A 251 -14.44 -27.02 -15.45
N ASN A 252 -15.38 -27.40 -16.32
CA ASN A 252 -15.92 -26.55 -17.38
C ASN A 252 -17.34 -26.09 -17.05
N ALA A 253 -17.58 -25.66 -15.80
CA ALA A 253 -18.88 -25.12 -15.41
C ALA A 253 -19.25 -23.91 -16.28
N ALA A 254 -20.43 -23.95 -16.91
CA ALA A 254 -20.94 -22.82 -17.66
C ALA A 254 -21.12 -21.63 -16.72
N LEU A 255 -20.61 -20.48 -17.13
CA LEU A 255 -20.76 -19.18 -16.47
C LEU A 255 -21.66 -18.31 -17.34
N ASP A 256 -22.61 -17.62 -16.73
CA ASP A 256 -23.45 -16.63 -17.37
C ASP A 256 -23.84 -15.59 -16.33
N GLY A 257 -23.88 -14.32 -16.68
CA GLY A 257 -24.23 -13.30 -15.70
C GLY A 257 -24.18 -11.87 -16.22
N THR A 258 -24.48 -10.94 -15.32
CA THR A 258 -24.33 -9.49 -15.60
C THR A 258 -23.80 -8.79 -14.37
N VAL A 259 -23.01 -7.75 -14.59
CA VAL A 259 -22.56 -6.80 -13.55
C VAL A 259 -23.02 -5.42 -13.95
N ARG A 260 -23.80 -4.75 -13.11
CA ARG A 260 -24.33 -3.41 -13.37
C ARG A 260 -24.08 -2.47 -12.23
N TRP A 261 -23.58 -1.31 -12.58
CA TRP A 261 -23.45 -0.20 -11.64
C TRP A 261 -23.39 1.13 -12.40
N GLN A 262 -23.92 2.19 -11.79
CA GLN A 262 -23.80 3.55 -12.28
C GLN A 262 -23.73 4.50 -11.10
N GLY A 263 -22.75 5.40 -11.11
CA GLY A 263 -22.55 6.36 -10.04
C GLY A 263 -21.27 7.17 -10.23
N ASP A 264 -20.84 7.82 -9.17
CA ASP A 264 -19.54 8.47 -9.09
C ASP A 264 -18.48 7.40 -8.79
N VAL A 265 -17.45 7.28 -9.65
CA VAL A 265 -16.39 6.29 -9.47
C VAL A 265 -15.62 6.50 -8.16
N GLY A 266 -15.55 7.72 -7.64
CA GLY A 266 -14.93 8.03 -6.35
C GLY A 266 -15.56 7.26 -5.20
N GLU A 267 -16.87 7.00 -5.28
CA GLU A 267 -17.57 6.18 -4.29
C GLU A 267 -17.13 4.71 -4.35
N LEU A 268 -16.82 4.15 -5.52
CA LEU A 268 -16.25 2.80 -5.68
C LEU A 268 -14.74 2.76 -5.46
N TRP A 269 -14.04 3.88 -5.70
CA TRP A 269 -12.59 3.93 -5.60
C TRP A 269 -12.06 3.61 -4.20
N VAL A 270 -12.87 3.82 -3.18
CA VAL A 270 -12.55 3.41 -1.80
C VAL A 270 -12.31 1.90 -1.64
N LEU A 271 -12.78 1.07 -2.59
CA LEU A 271 -12.53 -0.38 -2.62
C LEU A 271 -11.13 -0.72 -3.18
N VAL A 272 -10.45 0.24 -3.79
CA VAL A 272 -9.14 0.05 -4.38
C VAL A 272 -8.08 0.40 -3.33
N PRO A 273 -7.16 -0.52 -2.96
CA PRO A 273 -6.16 -0.27 -1.90
C PRO A 273 -5.00 0.60 -2.40
N LEU A 274 -5.30 1.80 -2.87
CA LEU A 274 -4.35 2.81 -3.36
C LEU A 274 -4.62 4.15 -2.65
N PRO A 275 -4.13 4.34 -1.42
CA PRO A 275 -4.51 5.49 -0.57
C PRO A 275 -4.10 6.85 -1.15
N ASP A 276 -2.98 6.89 -1.90
CA ASP A 276 -2.45 8.12 -2.48
C ASP A 276 -3.02 8.44 -3.88
N HIS A 277 -4.00 7.66 -4.32
CA HIS A 277 -4.67 7.83 -5.60
C HIS A 277 -6.14 8.17 -5.40
N VAL A 278 -6.61 9.20 -6.06
CA VAL A 278 -8.02 9.64 -6.06
C VAL A 278 -8.54 9.59 -7.50
N LEU A 279 -9.71 9.01 -7.68
CA LEU A 279 -10.40 8.97 -8.96
C LEU A 279 -11.86 9.36 -8.74
N ASP A 280 -12.31 10.41 -9.42
CA ASP A 280 -13.69 10.92 -9.41
C ASP A 280 -14.24 10.91 -10.83
N GLY A 281 -15.56 10.95 -10.98
CA GLY A 281 -16.24 11.07 -12.24
C GLY A 281 -17.41 10.11 -12.41
N SER A 282 -18.25 10.36 -13.42
CA SER A 282 -19.42 9.51 -13.71
C SER A 282 -18.99 8.22 -14.40
N LEU A 283 -19.21 7.07 -13.76
CA LEU A 283 -18.90 5.74 -14.28
C LEU A 283 -20.18 4.92 -14.47
N LEU A 284 -20.30 4.29 -15.64
CA LEU A 284 -21.29 3.30 -15.98
C LEU A 284 -20.59 1.95 -16.21
N ILE A 285 -21.05 0.91 -15.55
CA ILE A 285 -20.65 -0.48 -15.75
C ILE A 285 -21.89 -1.28 -16.14
N ASP A 286 -21.91 -1.89 -17.31
CA ASP A 286 -22.95 -2.81 -17.79
C ASP A 286 -22.27 -3.94 -18.55
N LEU A 287 -21.91 -5.00 -17.82
CA LEU A 287 -21.13 -6.13 -18.31
C LEU A 287 -21.98 -7.40 -18.32
N ALA A 288 -21.80 -8.20 -19.36
CA ALA A 288 -22.28 -9.56 -19.46
C ALA A 288 -21.10 -10.54 -19.29
N LEU A 289 -21.30 -11.54 -18.45
CA LEU A 289 -20.36 -12.63 -18.23
C LEU A 289 -20.86 -13.86 -18.96
N GLY A 290 -19.96 -14.60 -19.61
CA GLY A 290 -20.30 -15.81 -20.36
C GLY A 290 -19.17 -16.82 -20.35
N GLY A 291 -19.27 -17.86 -21.20
CA GLY A 291 -18.24 -18.88 -21.34
C GLY A 291 -18.26 -19.93 -20.25
N THR A 292 -17.10 -20.26 -19.71
CA THR A 292 -16.93 -21.23 -18.61
C THR A 292 -16.07 -20.64 -17.50
N LEU A 293 -16.08 -21.25 -16.32
CA LEU A 293 -15.28 -20.79 -15.18
C LEU A 293 -13.76 -20.75 -15.49
N ASN A 294 -13.26 -21.70 -16.30
CA ASN A 294 -11.86 -21.77 -16.73
C ASN A 294 -11.53 -20.90 -17.95
N ALA A 295 -12.55 -20.44 -18.67
CA ALA A 295 -12.43 -19.55 -19.82
C ALA A 295 -13.61 -18.55 -19.81
N PRO A 296 -13.60 -17.59 -18.87
CA PRO A 296 -14.66 -16.60 -18.76
C PRO A 296 -14.59 -15.64 -19.98
N GLN A 297 -15.75 -15.26 -20.46
CA GLN A 297 -15.93 -14.26 -21.49
C GLN A 297 -16.64 -13.06 -20.86
N VAL A 298 -16.17 -11.87 -21.18
CA VAL A 298 -16.75 -10.62 -20.71
C VAL A 298 -17.13 -9.79 -21.94
N ASP A 299 -18.36 -9.33 -21.98
CA ASP A 299 -18.89 -8.46 -23.00
C ASP A 299 -19.62 -7.29 -22.36
N GLY A 300 -19.87 -6.21 -23.09
CA GLY A 300 -20.65 -5.10 -22.58
C GLY A 300 -19.91 -3.78 -22.58
N ARG A 301 -20.25 -2.90 -21.63
CA ARG A 301 -19.84 -1.51 -21.66
C ARG A 301 -19.36 -1.02 -20.29
N VAL A 302 -18.21 -0.36 -20.30
CA VAL A 302 -17.74 0.50 -19.21
C VAL A 302 -17.46 1.87 -19.80
N GLU A 303 -18.13 2.89 -19.29
CA GLU A 303 -17.95 4.26 -19.74
C GLU A 303 -17.70 5.17 -18.55
N MET A 304 -16.68 6.03 -18.65
CA MET A 304 -16.46 7.13 -17.73
C MET A 304 -16.49 8.45 -18.47
N ARG A 305 -17.10 9.45 -17.85
CA ARG A 305 -17.18 10.81 -18.37
C ARG A 305 -16.80 11.79 -17.28
N ASP A 306 -16.18 12.89 -17.70
CA ASP A 306 -15.77 14.01 -16.84
C ASP A 306 -14.93 13.56 -15.64
N GLY A 307 -14.12 12.50 -15.85
CA GLY A 307 -13.29 11.93 -14.81
C GLY A 307 -12.14 12.88 -14.41
N GLN A 308 -11.73 12.78 -13.16
CA GLN A 308 -10.55 13.43 -12.60
C GLN A 308 -9.74 12.40 -11.82
N TYR A 309 -8.45 12.34 -12.09
CA TYR A 309 -7.50 11.49 -11.36
C TYR A 309 -6.43 12.34 -10.70
N GLN A 310 -6.09 11.99 -9.47
CA GLN A 310 -4.99 12.61 -8.72
C GLN A 310 -4.10 11.53 -8.11
N ASN A 311 -2.79 11.73 -8.21
CA ASN A 311 -1.80 11.01 -7.43
C ASN A 311 -1.17 12.01 -6.47
N LEU A 312 -1.39 11.82 -5.16
CA LEU A 312 -0.98 12.78 -4.14
C LEU A 312 0.55 12.80 -3.94
N ASP A 313 1.22 11.67 -4.10
CA ASP A 313 2.67 11.55 -3.96
C ASP A 313 3.42 12.25 -5.10
N ALA A 314 2.98 12.03 -6.33
CA ALA A 314 3.60 12.64 -7.51
C ALA A 314 3.04 14.05 -7.80
N GLY A 315 1.92 14.44 -7.17
CA GLY A 315 1.18 15.65 -7.49
C GLY A 315 0.56 15.62 -8.89
N THR A 316 0.36 14.43 -9.48
CA THR A 316 -0.26 14.28 -10.79
C THR A 316 -1.73 14.64 -10.72
N ILE A 317 -2.20 15.49 -11.64
CA ILE A 317 -3.62 15.83 -11.80
C ILE A 317 -3.98 15.62 -13.26
N LEU A 318 -4.95 14.72 -13.51
CA LEU A 318 -5.53 14.51 -14.83
C LEU A 318 -7.00 14.88 -14.79
N THR A 319 -7.49 15.60 -15.79
CA THR A 319 -8.86 16.09 -15.88
C THR A 319 -9.49 15.70 -17.20
N GLY A 320 -10.83 15.74 -17.25
CA GLY A 320 -11.58 15.38 -18.45
C GLY A 320 -11.28 13.94 -18.90
N LEU A 321 -11.05 13.05 -17.93
CA LEU A 321 -10.86 11.64 -18.21
C LEU A 321 -12.12 11.07 -18.82
N THR A 322 -11.95 10.38 -19.93
CA THR A 322 -12.98 9.54 -20.55
C THR A 322 -12.47 8.12 -20.63
N LEU A 323 -13.36 7.17 -20.44
CA LEU A 323 -13.09 5.77 -20.65
C LEU A 323 -14.25 5.16 -21.42
N ASP A 324 -13.94 4.43 -22.47
CA ASP A 324 -14.91 3.75 -23.32
C ASP A 324 -14.46 2.32 -23.60
N THR A 325 -15.39 1.37 -23.56
CA THR A 325 -15.10 0.00 -23.98
C THR A 325 -14.90 -0.09 -25.50
N GLN A 326 -13.93 -0.90 -25.87
CA GLN A 326 -13.70 -1.30 -27.25
C GLN A 326 -13.80 -2.83 -27.37
N LEU A 327 -14.80 -3.31 -28.10
CA LEU A 327 -14.97 -4.74 -28.36
C LEU A 327 -14.01 -5.16 -29.46
N GLU A 328 -13.04 -6.03 -29.15
CA GLU A 328 -12.06 -6.53 -30.14
C GLU A 328 -12.33 -7.98 -30.54
N SER A 329 -12.73 -8.82 -29.60
CA SER A 329 -13.08 -10.22 -29.83
C SER A 329 -13.97 -10.74 -28.70
N THR A 330 -14.48 -11.96 -28.86
CA THR A 330 -15.36 -12.59 -27.86
C THR A 330 -14.63 -13.00 -26.56
N ASP A 331 -13.31 -12.97 -26.57
CA ASP A 331 -12.45 -13.36 -25.44
C ASP A 331 -11.53 -12.23 -24.93
N THR A 332 -11.63 -11.04 -25.51
CA THR A 332 -10.82 -9.88 -25.15
C THR A 332 -11.71 -8.68 -24.84
N PHE A 333 -11.73 -8.28 -23.59
CA PHE A 333 -12.37 -7.05 -23.12
C PHE A 333 -11.34 -5.92 -23.12
N ALA A 334 -11.56 -4.91 -23.93
CA ALA A 334 -10.67 -3.77 -24.01
C ALA A 334 -11.39 -2.45 -23.69
N VAL A 335 -10.66 -1.51 -23.11
CA VAL A 335 -11.09 -0.14 -22.88
C VAL A 335 -10.04 0.81 -23.43
N VAL A 336 -10.49 1.93 -23.98
CA VAL A 336 -9.66 3.08 -24.33
C VAL A 336 -9.96 4.22 -23.38
N PHE A 337 -8.93 4.96 -23.00
CA PHE A 337 -9.08 6.11 -22.14
C PHE A 337 -8.28 7.29 -22.65
N SER A 338 -8.75 8.49 -22.35
CA SER A 338 -8.03 9.73 -22.64
C SER A 338 -8.21 10.73 -21.51
N GLY A 339 -7.28 11.66 -21.39
CA GLY A 339 -7.30 12.70 -20.36
C GLY A 339 -6.31 13.83 -20.65
N ARG A 340 -6.30 14.86 -19.80
CA ARG A 340 -5.41 16.02 -19.88
C ARG A 340 -4.82 16.35 -18.53
N ASP A 341 -3.63 16.91 -18.53
CA ASP A 341 -2.91 17.34 -17.31
C ASP A 341 -3.41 18.66 -16.69
N GLY A 342 -4.53 19.19 -17.19
CA GLY A 342 -5.06 20.50 -16.79
C GLY A 342 -4.37 21.70 -17.46
N ALA A 343 -3.34 21.46 -18.27
CA ALA A 343 -2.65 22.45 -19.10
C ALA A 343 -2.76 22.07 -20.59
N SER A 344 -1.64 21.78 -21.25
CA SER A 344 -1.60 21.42 -22.68
C SER A 344 -1.29 19.95 -22.93
N GLY A 345 -0.91 19.20 -21.92
CA GLY A 345 -0.54 17.80 -22.02
C GLY A 345 -1.74 16.89 -22.16
N THR A 346 -1.57 15.81 -22.91
CA THR A 346 -2.59 14.78 -23.13
C THR A 346 -2.07 13.43 -22.66
N LEU A 347 -3.00 12.59 -22.24
CA LEU A 347 -2.78 11.19 -21.92
C LEU A 347 -3.82 10.38 -22.69
N ASP A 348 -3.38 9.43 -23.46
CA ASP A 348 -4.23 8.48 -24.17
C ASP A 348 -3.75 7.07 -23.81
N GLY A 349 -4.65 6.11 -23.77
CA GLY A 349 -4.25 4.74 -23.54
C GLY A 349 -5.32 3.72 -23.90
N ARG A 350 -4.89 2.49 -23.93
CA ARG A 350 -5.70 1.31 -24.16
C ARG A 350 -5.29 0.23 -23.15
N LEU A 351 -6.27 -0.45 -22.61
CA LEU A 351 -6.09 -1.61 -21.74
C LEU A 351 -6.97 -2.75 -22.26
N ALA A 352 -6.38 -3.90 -22.52
CA ALA A 352 -7.07 -5.11 -22.90
C ALA A 352 -6.78 -6.26 -21.94
N LEU A 353 -7.84 -6.93 -21.50
CA LEU A 353 -7.77 -8.10 -20.64
C LEU A 353 -8.29 -9.32 -21.40
N SER A 354 -7.49 -10.38 -21.45
CA SER A 354 -7.79 -11.64 -22.09
C SER A 354 -7.40 -12.82 -21.20
N PRO A 355 -7.76 -14.06 -21.54
CA PRO A 355 -7.26 -15.24 -20.82
C PRO A 355 -5.73 -15.40 -20.82
N GLN A 356 -5.02 -14.75 -21.74
CA GLN A 356 -3.56 -14.74 -21.84
C GLN A 356 -2.92 -13.71 -20.90
N GLY A 357 -3.69 -12.76 -20.37
CA GLY A 357 -3.24 -11.72 -19.45
C GLY A 357 -3.65 -10.31 -19.86
N LEU A 358 -2.85 -9.35 -19.41
CA LEU A 358 -3.01 -7.92 -19.64
C LEU A 358 -2.18 -7.47 -20.85
N ASP A 359 -2.76 -6.60 -21.68
CA ASP A 359 -2.08 -5.80 -22.71
C ASP A 359 -2.53 -4.34 -22.53
N ALA A 360 -1.65 -3.48 -22.03
CA ALA A 360 -1.93 -2.08 -21.84
C ALA A 360 -0.88 -1.23 -22.53
N GLU A 361 -1.32 -0.16 -23.19
CA GLU A 361 -0.49 0.85 -23.84
C GLU A 361 -0.93 2.24 -23.35
N ILE A 362 0.03 3.05 -22.97
CA ILE A 362 -0.17 4.40 -22.42
C ILE A 362 0.75 5.35 -23.16
N ASP A 363 0.17 6.37 -23.76
CA ASP A 363 0.85 7.46 -24.44
C ASP A 363 0.55 8.77 -23.73
N ALA A 364 1.58 9.48 -23.28
CA ALA A 364 1.46 10.85 -22.80
C ALA A 364 2.28 11.78 -23.71
N LYS A 365 1.74 12.97 -23.99
CA LYS A 365 2.41 13.98 -24.80
C LYS A 365 2.46 15.29 -24.03
N SER A 366 3.68 15.76 -23.77
CA SER A 366 3.97 17.03 -23.07
C SER A 366 3.16 17.21 -21.78
N ALA A 367 2.93 16.10 -21.05
CA ALA A 367 2.09 16.09 -19.87
C ALA A 367 2.92 16.36 -18.60
N VAL A 368 2.41 17.24 -17.73
CA VAL A 368 3.00 17.50 -16.41
C VAL A 368 2.50 16.40 -15.47
N LEU A 369 3.25 15.30 -15.38
CA LEU A 369 2.89 14.13 -14.56
C LEU A 369 3.54 14.14 -13.18
N VAL A 370 4.53 15.01 -12.93
CA VAL A 370 5.09 15.24 -11.61
C VAL A 370 4.92 16.71 -11.27
N ARG A 371 4.26 16.99 -10.16
CA ARG A 371 3.96 18.36 -9.70
C ARG A 371 4.04 18.43 -8.17
N ARG A 372 5.27 18.39 -7.68
CA ARG A 372 5.59 18.52 -6.26
C ARG A 372 6.25 19.87 -6.01
N ASP A 373 6.34 20.28 -4.76
CA ASP A 373 7.01 21.52 -4.36
C ASP A 373 8.51 21.51 -4.68
N ASP A 374 9.12 20.32 -4.58
CA ASP A 374 10.54 20.07 -4.85
C ASP A 374 10.84 19.64 -6.27
N VAL A 375 9.87 19.08 -7.01
CA VAL A 375 10.06 18.57 -8.37
C VAL A 375 8.84 18.82 -9.24
N THR A 376 9.05 19.41 -10.40
CA THR A 376 8.04 19.48 -11.46
C THR A 376 8.62 18.88 -12.74
N ALA A 377 7.87 18.01 -13.43
CA ALA A 377 8.34 17.41 -14.67
C ALA A 377 7.23 17.33 -15.72
N GLN A 378 7.54 17.85 -16.91
CA GLN A 378 6.76 17.70 -18.13
C GLN A 378 7.42 16.63 -19.00
N ILE A 379 6.65 15.59 -19.33
CA ILE A 379 7.18 14.43 -20.01
C ILE A 379 6.30 14.02 -21.20
N SER A 380 6.93 13.40 -22.19
CA SER A 380 6.27 12.57 -23.21
C SER A 380 6.72 11.13 -23.04
N THR A 381 5.78 10.20 -22.99
CA THR A 381 6.10 8.80 -22.74
C THR A 381 5.20 7.86 -23.53
N ASN A 382 5.76 6.73 -23.92
CA ASN A 382 5.03 5.58 -24.45
C ASN A 382 5.41 4.39 -23.59
N ILE A 383 4.47 3.84 -22.85
CA ILE A 383 4.66 2.70 -21.95
C ILE A 383 3.72 1.58 -22.36
N ALA A 384 4.25 0.36 -22.45
CA ALA A 384 3.47 -0.85 -22.63
C ALA A 384 3.64 -1.77 -21.40
N VAL A 385 2.52 -2.33 -20.94
CA VAL A 385 2.47 -3.32 -19.85
C VAL A 385 1.83 -4.58 -20.41
N LYS A 386 2.59 -5.68 -20.50
CA LYS A 386 2.10 -6.90 -21.15
C LYS A 386 2.47 -8.15 -20.34
N GLY A 387 1.60 -9.16 -20.40
CA GLY A 387 1.84 -10.49 -19.85
C GLY A 387 0.75 -11.02 -18.95
N PRO A 388 0.91 -12.26 -18.44
CA PRO A 388 0.05 -12.82 -17.42
C PRO A 388 0.03 -11.93 -16.16
N LEU A 389 -1.10 -11.90 -15.42
CA LEU A 389 -1.27 -11.01 -14.26
C LEU A 389 -0.27 -11.27 -13.12
N ASP A 390 0.31 -12.47 -13.09
CA ASP A 390 1.34 -12.87 -12.12
C ASP A 390 2.78 -12.57 -12.58
N SER A 391 2.98 -12.15 -13.85
CA SER A 391 4.31 -11.89 -14.44
C SER A 391 4.23 -10.85 -15.56
N LEU A 392 4.06 -9.58 -15.17
CA LEU A 392 3.94 -8.47 -16.11
C LEU A 392 5.32 -7.96 -16.56
N ALA A 393 5.41 -7.50 -17.79
CA ALA A 393 6.55 -6.77 -18.33
C ALA A 393 6.13 -5.34 -18.65
N VAL A 394 6.87 -4.38 -18.08
CA VAL A 394 6.72 -2.93 -18.34
C VAL A 394 7.86 -2.50 -19.23
N THR A 395 7.55 -2.04 -20.42
CA THR A 395 8.52 -1.57 -21.40
C THR A 395 8.15 -0.17 -21.86
N GLY A 396 9.12 0.63 -22.26
CA GLY A 396 8.78 1.95 -22.80
C GLY A 396 9.93 2.93 -22.90
N ARG A 397 9.57 4.11 -23.41
CA ARG A 397 10.50 5.24 -23.53
C ARG A 397 9.83 6.50 -23.00
N THR A 398 10.58 7.22 -22.17
CA THR A 398 10.15 8.48 -21.57
C THR A 398 11.13 9.58 -21.97
N LEU A 399 10.61 10.65 -22.55
CA LEU A 399 11.33 11.88 -22.84
C LEU A 399 10.94 12.93 -21.80
N ILE A 400 11.88 13.39 -21.01
CA ILE A 400 11.73 14.55 -20.13
C ILE A 400 11.94 15.80 -21.00
N GLU A 401 10.85 16.51 -21.29
CA GLU A 401 10.91 17.75 -22.10
C GLU A 401 11.38 18.93 -21.26
N ARG A 402 10.91 18.98 -20.00
CA ARG A 402 11.30 19.97 -19.01
C ARG A 402 11.15 19.39 -17.61
N ALA A 403 12.14 19.59 -16.77
CA ALA A 403 12.04 19.32 -15.36
C ALA A 403 12.69 20.43 -14.54
N GLU A 404 12.14 20.72 -13.37
CA GLU A 404 12.67 21.64 -12.39
C GLU A 404 12.75 20.94 -11.04
N VAL A 405 13.95 20.78 -10.53
CA VAL A 405 14.24 20.22 -9.21
C VAL A 405 14.70 21.37 -8.32
N ARG A 406 13.99 21.58 -7.21
CA ARG A 406 14.30 22.61 -6.22
C ARG A 406 14.92 21.99 -4.99
N LEU A 407 16.15 22.36 -4.70
CA LEU A 407 16.84 21.96 -3.48
C LEU A 407 16.29 22.80 -2.30
N VAL A 408 15.35 22.25 -1.56
CA VAL A 408 14.75 22.92 -0.38
C VAL A 408 15.62 22.73 0.87
N ASN A 409 15.59 23.72 1.78
CA ASN A 409 16.39 23.69 3.01
C ASN A 409 15.79 22.84 4.14
N ALA A 410 14.54 22.39 3.99
CA ALA A 410 13.90 21.59 5.00
C ALA A 410 13.85 20.12 4.55
N THR A 411 14.51 19.23 5.26
CA THR A 411 14.02 17.86 5.36
C THR A 411 12.63 17.94 5.99
N PRO A 412 11.56 17.45 5.33
CA PRO A 412 10.30 17.29 6.02
C PRO A 412 10.60 16.52 7.32
N PRO A 413 9.93 16.82 8.46
CA PRO A 413 10.11 16.02 9.65
C PRO A 413 9.74 14.58 9.28
N SER A 414 10.74 13.80 8.91
CA SER A 414 10.57 12.37 8.76
C SER A 414 10.25 11.89 10.17
N VAL A 415 9.02 11.46 10.41
CA VAL A 415 8.76 10.55 11.51
C VAL A 415 9.71 9.40 11.25
N ALA A 416 10.75 9.26 12.07
CA ALA A 416 11.69 8.17 11.97
C ALA A 416 10.84 6.90 11.90
N SER A 417 10.81 6.22 10.77
CA SER A 417 10.23 4.90 10.71
C SER A 417 11.03 4.10 11.72
N LEU A 418 10.37 3.68 12.79
CA LEU A 418 10.95 2.71 13.71
C LEU A 418 11.24 1.51 12.81
N GLY A 419 12.51 1.28 12.48
CA GLY A 419 12.93 0.09 11.77
C GLY A 419 12.35 -1.12 12.48
N GLU A 420 12.05 -2.19 11.72
CA GLU A 420 11.44 -3.41 12.23
C GLU A 420 11.87 -3.72 13.66
N VAL A 421 10.93 -3.65 14.60
CA VAL A 421 11.17 -4.07 15.98
C VAL A 421 11.29 -5.59 15.95
N ARG A 422 12.50 -6.10 15.81
CA ARG A 422 12.76 -7.54 15.89
C ARG A 422 12.54 -8.01 17.31
N ILE A 423 11.43 -8.67 17.54
CA ILE A 423 11.16 -9.37 18.78
C ILE A 423 12.10 -10.58 18.83
N LYS A 424 13.03 -10.57 19.79
CA LYS A 424 14.01 -11.63 19.97
C LYS A 424 13.29 -12.96 20.28
N GLY A 425 13.27 -13.89 19.30
CA GLY A 425 12.61 -15.19 19.42
C GLY A 425 11.36 -15.37 18.57
N ALA A 426 10.93 -14.37 17.80
CA ALA A 426 9.94 -14.58 16.75
C ALA A 426 10.56 -15.40 15.61
N PRO A 427 9.83 -16.35 15.00
CA PRO A 427 10.28 -17.02 13.77
C PRO A 427 10.58 -15.95 12.72
N ILE A 428 11.65 -16.15 11.95
CA ILE A 428 11.87 -15.39 10.72
C ILE A 428 10.77 -15.87 9.79
N GLU A 429 9.69 -15.12 9.63
CA GLU A 429 8.80 -15.30 8.50
C GLU A 429 9.65 -14.98 7.27
N ASP A 430 9.81 -15.99 6.41
CA ASP A 430 10.35 -15.82 5.06
C ASP A 430 9.31 -14.93 4.36
N GLU A 431 9.54 -13.63 4.33
CA GLU A 431 8.73 -12.73 3.51
C GLU A 431 8.82 -13.27 2.09
N GLY A 432 7.73 -13.83 1.60
CA GLY A 432 7.60 -14.23 0.21
C GLY A 432 7.99 -13.05 -0.69
N PRO A 433 8.24 -13.25 -1.98
CA PRO A 433 8.64 -12.18 -2.87
C PRO A 433 7.68 -10.99 -2.74
N GLY A 434 8.23 -9.84 -2.35
CA GLY A 434 7.46 -8.62 -2.09
C GLY A 434 6.61 -8.19 -3.30
N PRO A 435 5.58 -7.34 -3.08
CA PRO A 435 4.76 -6.82 -4.18
C PRO A 435 5.63 -6.24 -5.28
N GLY A 436 5.37 -6.57 -6.54
CA GLY A 436 6.13 -6.13 -7.71
C GLY A 436 7.39 -6.95 -8.03
N SER A 437 7.72 -8.00 -7.28
CA SER A 437 8.86 -8.88 -7.61
C SER A 437 8.69 -9.63 -8.93
N SER A 438 7.46 -9.84 -9.37
CA SER A 438 7.09 -10.48 -10.64
C SER A 438 6.95 -9.50 -11.81
N VAL A 439 7.04 -8.17 -11.56
CA VAL A 439 6.93 -7.15 -12.61
C VAL A 439 8.33 -6.80 -13.10
N THR A 440 8.65 -7.12 -14.35
CA THR A 440 9.94 -6.78 -14.99
C THR A 440 9.90 -5.41 -15.64
N LEU A 441 11.02 -4.70 -15.62
CA LEU A 441 11.18 -3.35 -16.18
C LEU A 441 12.19 -3.36 -17.33
N ASP A 442 11.86 -2.63 -18.40
CA ASP A 442 12.75 -2.29 -19.51
C ASP A 442 12.34 -0.89 -20.03
N LEU A 443 12.84 0.13 -19.35
CA LEU A 443 12.46 1.52 -19.61
C LEU A 443 13.68 2.36 -19.97
N LYS A 444 13.54 3.18 -21.01
CA LYS A 444 14.50 4.20 -21.40
C LYS A 444 13.99 5.58 -20.98
N VAL A 445 14.82 6.35 -20.26
CA VAL A 445 14.52 7.72 -19.83
C VAL A 445 15.55 8.67 -20.42
N GLU A 446 15.11 9.57 -21.26
CA GLU A 446 15.95 10.55 -21.96
C GLU A 446 15.48 11.97 -21.62
N GLY A 447 16.43 12.89 -21.47
CA GLY A 447 16.19 14.32 -21.29
C GLY A 447 17.38 15.09 -21.84
N PRO A 448 17.38 15.40 -23.16
CA PRO A 448 18.57 15.99 -23.81
C PRO A 448 18.86 17.41 -23.32
N GLN A 449 17.90 18.09 -22.76
CA GLN A 449 18.02 19.48 -22.23
C GLN A 449 16.78 19.82 -21.36
N GLY A 450 16.80 21.01 -20.74
CA GLY A 450 15.62 21.55 -20.03
C GLY A 450 15.40 20.93 -18.65
N ILE A 451 16.41 20.27 -18.07
CA ILE A 451 16.35 19.73 -16.73
C ILE A 451 17.17 20.64 -15.81
N PHE A 452 16.45 21.41 -15.01
CA PHE A 452 17.04 22.42 -14.13
C PHE A 452 17.10 21.91 -12.69
N VAL A 453 18.24 22.09 -12.05
CA VAL A 453 18.42 21.88 -10.60
C VAL A 453 18.79 23.20 -9.99
N ARG A 454 17.93 23.73 -9.10
CA ARG A 454 18.03 25.04 -8.49
C ARG A 454 17.87 24.99 -6.98
N GLY A 455 18.50 25.92 -6.30
CA GLY A 455 18.39 26.10 -4.85
C GLY A 455 19.73 26.00 -4.14
N ARG A 456 19.82 26.53 -2.94
CA ARG A 456 21.06 26.60 -2.15
C ARG A 456 22.24 27.26 -2.90
N GLY A 457 21.93 28.29 -3.71
CA GLY A 457 22.93 28.95 -4.55
C GLY A 457 23.25 28.21 -5.87
N LEU A 458 22.77 27.00 -6.08
CA LEU A 458 22.95 26.24 -7.32
C LEU A 458 21.88 26.66 -8.35
N ASP A 459 22.31 26.96 -9.57
CA ASP A 459 21.47 27.05 -10.77
C ASP A 459 22.18 26.29 -11.90
N SER A 460 21.60 25.18 -12.32
CA SER A 460 22.25 24.28 -13.27
C SER A 460 21.25 23.59 -14.18
N GLU A 461 21.72 23.27 -15.40
CA GLU A 461 20.96 22.55 -16.42
C GLU A 461 21.70 21.26 -16.77
N TRP A 462 20.91 20.17 -16.86
CA TRP A 462 21.43 18.82 -17.04
C TRP A 462 20.79 18.11 -18.23
N ARG A 463 21.48 17.10 -18.73
CA ARG A 463 21.01 16.10 -19.68
C ARG A 463 20.93 14.75 -18.98
N ILE A 464 19.91 13.95 -19.29
CA ILE A 464 19.68 12.63 -18.73
C ILE A 464 19.63 11.59 -19.84
N ASP A 465 20.30 10.47 -19.64
CA ASP A 465 20.25 9.27 -20.48
C ASP A 465 20.36 8.04 -19.58
N LEU A 466 19.19 7.44 -19.22
CA LEU A 466 19.11 6.35 -18.27
C LEU A 466 18.33 5.16 -18.83
N ASP A 467 18.80 3.96 -18.50
CA ASP A 467 18.10 2.69 -18.72
C ASP A 467 17.69 2.10 -17.37
N ILE A 468 16.41 1.75 -17.22
CA ILE A 468 15.85 1.18 -15.98
C ILE A 468 15.38 -0.23 -16.29
N GLY A 469 16.09 -1.21 -15.74
CA GLY A 469 15.80 -2.63 -15.86
C GLY A 469 15.53 -3.29 -14.51
N GLY A 470 15.56 -4.62 -14.46
CA GLY A 470 15.32 -5.40 -13.24
C GLY A 470 13.85 -5.65 -12.99
N THR A 471 13.41 -5.58 -11.73
CA THR A 471 11.99 -5.71 -11.35
C THR A 471 11.51 -4.46 -10.63
N ALA A 472 10.18 -4.26 -10.55
CA ALA A 472 9.62 -3.11 -9.84
C ALA A 472 10.00 -3.09 -8.34
N ALA A 473 10.23 -4.26 -7.74
CA ALA A 473 10.70 -4.37 -6.36
C ALA A 473 12.21 -4.08 -6.21
N ILE A 474 13.01 -4.36 -7.24
CA ILE A 474 14.46 -4.14 -7.26
C ILE A 474 14.84 -3.55 -8.62
N PRO A 475 14.61 -2.25 -8.84
CA PRO A 475 14.97 -1.60 -10.09
C PRO A 475 16.50 -1.46 -10.21
N ARG A 476 17.00 -1.59 -11.42
CA ARG A 476 18.41 -1.38 -11.77
C ARG A 476 18.52 -0.22 -12.74
N ILE A 477 19.15 0.85 -12.30
CA ILE A 477 19.33 2.06 -13.09
C ILE A 477 20.76 2.07 -13.63
N THR A 478 20.93 2.22 -14.94
CA THR A 478 22.22 2.42 -15.60
C THR A 478 22.16 3.66 -16.48
N GLY A 479 23.31 4.24 -16.76
CA GLY A 479 23.41 5.43 -17.61
C GLY A 479 23.98 6.63 -16.87
N GLU A 480 23.76 7.81 -17.42
CA GLU A 480 24.44 9.02 -16.96
C GLU A 480 23.54 10.26 -16.96
N VAL A 481 23.84 11.17 -16.05
CA VAL A 481 23.32 12.52 -16.02
C VAL A 481 24.48 13.47 -16.15
N GLU A 482 24.49 14.27 -17.21
CA GLU A 482 25.60 15.16 -17.53
C GLU A 482 25.17 16.63 -17.47
N ARG A 483 26.06 17.49 -17.00
CA ARG A 483 25.82 18.94 -17.01
C ARG A 483 25.75 19.48 -18.43
N ILE A 484 24.88 20.43 -18.66
CA ILE A 484 24.92 21.31 -19.85
C ILE A 484 25.58 22.62 -19.47
N ARG A 485 25.14 23.24 -18.38
CA ARG A 485 25.68 24.50 -17.85
C ARG A 485 25.25 24.67 -16.40
N GLY A 486 25.84 25.65 -15.72
CA GLY A 486 25.38 26.06 -14.40
C GLY A 486 26.49 26.62 -13.55
N GLY A 487 26.11 27.07 -12.36
CA GLY A 487 27.03 27.60 -11.36
C GLY A 487 26.44 27.50 -9.95
N LEU A 488 27.31 27.65 -8.98
CA LEU A 488 27.00 27.71 -7.56
C LEU A 488 27.42 29.05 -6.99
N ASP A 489 26.51 29.79 -6.39
CA ASP A 489 26.83 31.03 -5.68
C ASP A 489 27.30 30.72 -4.26
N ILE A 490 28.49 31.16 -3.92
CA ILE A 490 29.09 31.05 -2.60
C ILE A 490 29.51 32.45 -2.15
N LEU A 491 28.84 33.01 -1.13
CA LEU A 491 29.12 34.32 -0.57
C LEU A 491 29.15 35.45 -1.63
N GLY A 492 28.19 35.41 -2.58
CA GLY A 492 28.09 36.38 -3.67
C GLY A 492 29.13 36.21 -4.78
N LYS A 493 29.82 35.07 -4.84
CA LYS A 493 30.74 34.71 -5.91
C LYS A 493 30.22 33.49 -6.63
N THR A 494 30.00 33.59 -7.93
CA THR A 494 29.55 32.47 -8.75
C THR A 494 30.72 31.57 -9.13
N PHE A 495 30.65 30.31 -8.75
CA PHE A 495 31.57 29.25 -9.21
C PHE A 495 30.90 28.53 -10.38
N ASP A 496 31.52 28.62 -11.56
CA ASP A 496 30.99 27.97 -12.76
C ASP A 496 31.16 26.45 -12.68
N LEU A 497 30.08 25.73 -12.97
CA LEU A 497 30.09 24.28 -13.06
C LEU A 497 30.86 23.87 -14.35
N THR A 498 32.12 23.47 -14.23
CA THR A 498 32.98 23.12 -15.36
C THR A 498 32.93 21.64 -15.76
N GLU A 499 32.71 20.76 -14.79
CA GLU A 499 32.49 19.33 -14.96
C GLU A 499 31.28 18.91 -14.10
N GLY A 500 30.41 18.05 -14.63
CA GLY A 500 29.27 17.53 -13.89
C GLY A 500 28.78 16.25 -14.55
N GLU A 501 29.00 15.13 -13.88
CA GLU A 501 28.59 13.80 -14.29
C GLU A 501 28.09 13.02 -13.09
N VAL A 502 26.94 12.36 -13.25
CA VAL A 502 26.35 11.43 -12.28
C VAL A 502 26.14 10.11 -12.98
N GLN A 503 26.95 9.11 -12.66
CA GLN A 503 26.98 7.82 -13.34
C GLN A 503 26.27 6.73 -12.52
N PHE A 504 25.24 6.13 -13.10
CA PHE A 504 24.50 5.01 -12.56
C PHE A 504 25.06 3.69 -13.11
N THR A 505 25.40 2.75 -12.24
CA THR A 505 26.10 1.51 -12.60
C THR A 505 25.25 0.25 -12.49
N GLY A 506 23.95 0.37 -12.16
CA GLY A 506 23.01 -0.76 -12.07
C GLY A 506 23.16 -1.61 -10.81
N GLY A 507 23.71 -1.06 -9.74
CA GLY A 507 23.78 -1.70 -8.44
C GLY A 507 22.39 -2.03 -7.86
N ARG A 508 22.35 -2.90 -6.86
CA ARG A 508 21.11 -3.22 -6.13
C ARG A 508 20.61 -2.03 -5.31
N GLU A 509 21.54 -1.25 -4.77
CA GLU A 509 21.27 0.04 -4.14
C GLU A 509 21.52 1.14 -5.17
N ILE A 510 20.63 2.13 -5.20
CA ILE A 510 20.75 3.28 -6.11
C ILE A 510 21.73 4.28 -5.49
N ASP A 511 23.02 4.08 -5.76
CA ASP A 511 24.10 4.92 -5.27
C ASP A 511 25.04 5.29 -6.43
N PRO A 512 24.70 6.36 -7.18
CA PRO A 512 25.48 6.76 -8.36
C PRO A 512 26.83 7.38 -7.96
N ARG A 513 27.78 7.29 -8.88
CA ARG A 513 29.07 7.97 -8.75
C ARG A 513 28.98 9.41 -9.24
N LEU A 514 29.49 10.32 -8.43
CA LEU A 514 29.53 11.74 -8.70
C LEU A 514 30.92 12.17 -9.17
N THR A 515 30.94 13.03 -10.19
CA THR A 515 32.13 13.74 -10.65
C THR A 515 31.71 15.18 -10.99
N VAL A 516 31.92 16.10 -10.05
CA VAL A 516 31.51 17.49 -10.19
C VAL A 516 32.71 18.40 -9.89
N THR A 517 32.94 19.40 -10.74
CA THR A 517 33.97 20.41 -10.56
C THR A 517 33.38 21.80 -10.82
N LEU A 518 33.52 22.66 -9.83
CA LEU A 518 33.13 24.07 -9.91
C LEU A 518 34.42 24.92 -9.90
N ALA A 519 34.47 25.99 -10.66
CA ALA A 519 35.63 26.87 -10.77
C ALA A 519 35.26 28.34 -10.65
N HIS A 520 36.07 29.12 -9.92
CA HIS A 520 35.99 30.58 -9.86
C HIS A 520 37.38 31.20 -9.93
N GLU A 521 37.52 32.24 -10.73
CA GLU A 521 38.76 33.00 -10.85
C GLU A 521 38.66 34.33 -10.12
N ASN A 522 39.58 34.57 -9.21
CA ASN A 522 39.74 35.83 -8.53
C ASN A 522 41.20 36.15 -8.23
N ALA A 523 41.63 37.39 -8.45
CA ALA A 523 42.97 37.91 -8.17
C ALA A 523 44.11 37.04 -8.80
N GLY A 524 43.87 36.45 -9.99
CA GLY A 524 44.84 35.64 -10.70
C GLY A 524 45.00 34.22 -10.13
N VAL A 525 44.05 33.77 -9.31
CA VAL A 525 43.96 32.37 -8.83
C VAL A 525 42.61 31.81 -9.27
N THR A 526 42.61 30.68 -9.96
CA THR A 526 41.42 29.89 -10.23
C THR A 526 41.29 28.83 -9.16
N GLY A 527 40.29 28.90 -8.33
CA GLY A 527 39.95 27.87 -7.34
C GLY A 527 38.93 26.89 -7.87
N PHE A 528 39.08 25.63 -7.50
CA PHE A 528 38.20 24.54 -7.88
C PHE A 528 37.62 23.88 -6.63
N ILE A 529 36.33 23.62 -6.67
CA ILE A 529 35.62 22.77 -5.71
C ILE A 529 35.32 21.45 -6.44
N ASN A 530 35.92 20.36 -5.96
CA ASN A 530 35.74 19.05 -6.56
C ASN A 530 34.89 18.16 -5.66
N VAL A 531 33.81 17.59 -6.19
CA VAL A 531 32.99 16.60 -5.52
C VAL A 531 33.12 15.28 -6.26
N ARG A 532 33.61 14.25 -5.59
CA ARG A 532 33.87 12.93 -6.18
C ARG A 532 33.42 11.82 -5.22
N GLY A 533 33.16 10.63 -5.77
CA GLY A 533 32.78 9.46 -4.98
C GLY A 533 31.32 9.08 -5.19
N ASN A 534 30.78 8.27 -4.31
CA ASN A 534 29.38 7.85 -4.36
C ASN A 534 28.46 8.93 -3.77
N ALA A 535 27.21 8.98 -4.22
CA ALA A 535 26.24 9.96 -3.72
C ALA A 535 25.95 9.81 -2.22
N SER A 536 26.07 8.58 -1.68
CA SER A 536 25.93 8.27 -0.24
C SER A 536 27.12 8.73 0.60
N ASP A 537 28.33 8.90 0.00
CA ASP A 537 29.57 9.30 0.68
C ASP A 537 30.43 10.18 -0.25
N PRO A 538 29.99 11.43 -0.57
CA PRO A 538 30.69 12.31 -1.47
C PRO A 538 31.94 12.91 -0.79
N GLN A 539 33.06 12.90 -1.49
CA GLN A 539 34.31 13.53 -1.06
C GLN A 539 34.43 14.89 -1.70
N ILE A 540 34.55 15.92 -0.89
CA ILE A 540 34.73 17.31 -1.32
C ILE A 540 36.18 17.70 -1.06
N SER A 541 36.84 18.30 -2.06
CA SER A 541 38.21 18.82 -1.96
C SER A 541 38.36 20.16 -2.71
N PHE A 542 39.27 20.98 -2.23
CA PHE A 542 39.56 22.30 -2.80
C PHE A 542 40.94 22.32 -3.40
N THR A 543 41.05 22.73 -4.68
CA THR A 543 42.29 22.84 -5.40
C THR A 543 42.38 24.17 -6.14
N SER A 544 43.55 24.58 -6.60
CA SER A 544 43.70 25.84 -7.35
C SER A 544 44.79 25.82 -8.41
N GLU A 545 44.71 26.77 -9.31
CA GLU A 545 45.74 27.09 -10.29
C GLU A 545 46.08 28.60 -10.25
N PRO A 546 47.33 29.01 -9.90
CA PRO A 546 48.45 28.16 -9.46
C PRO A 546 48.14 27.40 -8.15
N ALA A 547 48.82 26.25 -7.92
CA ALA A 547 48.55 25.40 -6.76
C ALA A 547 48.81 26.12 -5.43
N LEU A 548 47.83 26.09 -4.55
CA LEU A 548 47.88 26.62 -3.19
C LEU A 548 47.56 25.49 -2.18
N PRO A 549 47.97 25.64 -0.90
CA PRO A 549 47.42 24.82 0.17
C PRO A 549 45.89 24.86 0.20
N GLU A 550 45.21 23.76 0.52
CA GLU A 550 43.76 23.64 0.46
C GLU A 550 43.03 24.72 1.29
N GLU A 551 43.56 25.03 2.47
CA GLU A 551 43.04 26.08 3.38
C GLU A 551 43.15 27.51 2.82
N GLU A 552 43.97 27.74 1.82
CA GLU A 552 44.16 29.05 1.16
C GLU A 552 43.30 29.21 -0.10
N VAL A 553 42.74 28.14 -0.65
CA VAL A 553 42.03 28.17 -1.93
C VAL A 553 40.79 29.06 -1.83
N LEU A 554 39.84 28.75 -0.91
CA LEU A 554 38.60 29.51 -0.77
C LEU A 554 38.82 30.95 -0.29
N PRO A 555 39.69 31.24 0.71
CA PRO A 555 40.00 32.63 1.08
C PRO A 555 40.42 33.48 -0.11
N ARG A 556 41.33 32.95 -0.94
CA ARG A 556 41.85 33.67 -2.10
C ARG A 556 40.81 33.82 -3.22
N THR A 557 40.06 32.78 -3.50
CA THR A 557 39.08 32.82 -4.58
C THR A 557 37.83 33.61 -4.21
N VAL A 558 37.36 33.54 -2.96
CA VAL A 558 36.14 34.25 -2.52
C VAL A 558 36.46 35.73 -2.14
N PHE A 559 37.51 35.96 -1.33
CA PHE A 559 37.81 37.28 -0.78
C PHE A 559 39.03 37.95 -1.41
N GLY A 560 39.80 37.25 -2.25
CA GLY A 560 41.05 37.78 -2.84
C GLY A 560 42.19 37.91 -1.83
N SER A 561 42.06 37.36 -0.64
CA SER A 561 42.95 37.53 0.51
C SER A 561 43.45 36.18 1.01
N ASN A 562 44.60 36.14 1.71
CA ASN A 562 45.06 34.91 2.36
C ASN A 562 44.28 34.65 3.67
N SER A 563 44.31 33.41 4.15
CA SER A 563 43.59 32.98 5.34
C SER A 563 43.91 33.80 6.60
N GLN A 564 45.17 34.29 6.72
CA GLN A 564 45.62 35.07 7.88
C GLN A 564 45.21 36.56 7.83
N SER A 565 44.78 37.05 6.67
CA SER A 565 44.34 38.43 6.47
C SER A 565 42.85 38.62 6.42
N LEU A 566 42.08 37.54 6.64
CA LEU A 566 40.61 37.63 6.72
C LEU A 566 40.20 38.38 7.98
N SER A 567 39.17 39.23 7.87
CA SER A 567 38.50 39.75 9.05
C SER A 567 37.77 38.63 9.82
N PRO A 568 37.52 38.79 11.13
CA PRO A 568 36.76 37.80 11.91
C PRO A 568 35.40 37.45 11.27
N ALA A 569 34.70 38.44 10.70
CA ALA A 569 33.42 38.23 10.00
C ALA A 569 33.60 37.36 8.75
N GLN A 570 34.58 37.65 7.91
CA GLN A 570 34.88 36.85 6.72
C GLN A 570 35.27 35.41 7.07
N ALA A 571 36.05 35.21 8.14
CA ALA A 571 36.43 33.87 8.60
C ALA A 571 35.20 33.05 9.07
N ILE A 572 34.27 33.67 9.76
CA ILE A 572 33.01 33.05 10.19
C ILE A 572 32.12 32.73 8.99
N GLN A 573 31.96 33.65 8.03
CA GLN A 573 31.19 33.44 6.80
C GLN A 573 31.76 32.27 5.99
N LEU A 574 33.09 32.23 5.84
CA LEU A 574 33.77 31.15 5.11
C LEU A 574 33.56 29.81 5.81
N ALA A 575 33.75 29.75 7.11
CA ALA A 575 33.56 28.51 7.89
C ALA A 575 32.11 28.00 7.78
N SER A 576 31.13 28.91 7.81
CA SER A 576 29.71 28.57 7.63
C SER A 576 29.43 28.04 6.22
N ALA A 577 29.98 28.69 5.18
CA ALA A 577 29.81 28.26 3.81
C ALA A 577 30.44 26.88 3.56
N VAL A 578 31.63 26.63 4.09
CA VAL A 578 32.32 25.33 4.00
C VAL A 578 31.52 24.25 4.73
N ASN A 579 31.02 24.55 5.94
CA ASN A 579 30.20 23.60 6.69
C ASN A 579 28.90 23.26 5.96
N SER A 580 28.23 24.26 5.37
CA SER A 580 27.02 24.02 4.54
C SER A 580 27.29 23.15 3.33
N LEU A 581 28.49 23.22 2.73
CA LEU A 581 28.90 22.35 1.63
C LEU A 581 29.18 20.92 2.10
N LEU A 582 29.79 20.73 3.28
CA LEU A 582 30.21 19.43 3.81
C LEU A 582 29.03 18.64 4.41
N ASP A 583 28.20 19.30 5.22
CA ASP A 583 27.14 18.63 6.00
C ASP A 583 25.79 18.57 5.30
N GLY A 584 25.60 19.32 4.21
CA GLY A 584 24.31 19.39 3.49
C GLY A 584 23.14 19.95 4.32
N THR A 585 23.39 20.33 5.59
CA THR A 585 22.42 20.98 6.50
C THR A 585 22.57 22.50 6.43
N GLY A 586 21.52 23.24 6.77
CA GLY A 586 21.59 24.72 6.89
C GLY A 586 22.73 25.11 7.81
N GLY A 587 23.52 26.12 7.40
CA GLY A 587 24.70 26.53 8.17
C GLY A 587 24.35 26.98 9.59
N VAL A 588 25.36 27.07 10.47
CA VAL A 588 25.25 27.50 11.88
C VAL A 588 24.39 28.78 12.03
N PHE A 589 24.39 29.64 11.03
CA PHE A 589 23.55 30.85 11.01
C PHE A 589 22.05 30.54 10.82
N ASP A 590 21.68 29.49 10.11
CA ASP A 590 20.29 29.05 9.98
C ASP A 590 19.76 28.49 11.30
N ASP A 591 20.62 27.79 12.06
CA ASP A 591 20.29 27.32 13.40
C ASP A 591 20.14 28.50 14.40
N ILE A 592 21.04 29.48 14.34
CA ILE A 592 20.95 30.69 15.16
C ILE A 592 19.73 31.53 14.79
N ARG A 593 19.44 31.68 13.49
CA ARG A 593 18.28 32.40 12.97
C ARG A 593 16.97 31.73 13.45
N SER A 594 16.89 30.39 13.33
CA SER A 594 15.75 29.62 13.81
C SER A 594 15.57 29.72 15.31
N ALA A 595 16.65 29.58 16.07
CA ALA A 595 16.64 29.67 17.54
C ALA A 595 16.26 31.08 18.03
N ALA A 596 16.68 32.14 17.32
CA ALA A 596 16.33 33.52 17.60
C ALA A 596 14.92 33.91 17.13
N GLY A 597 14.26 33.10 16.30
CA GLY A 597 12.94 33.33 15.76
C GLY A 597 12.88 34.54 14.81
N VAL A 598 13.99 34.81 14.10
CA VAL A 598 14.14 35.86 13.09
C VAL A 598 14.25 35.27 11.70
N ASP A 599 13.77 36.02 10.68
CA ASP A 599 13.78 35.55 9.30
C ASP A 599 15.08 35.91 8.58
N VAL A 600 15.73 36.95 9.01
CA VAL A 600 16.99 37.48 8.45
C VAL A 600 18.01 37.66 9.54
N LEU A 601 19.18 37.05 9.35
CA LEU A 601 20.42 37.32 10.09
C LEU A 601 21.51 37.52 9.06
N ARG A 602 22.02 38.78 8.93
CA ARG A 602 22.99 39.17 7.94
C ARG A 602 24.19 39.80 8.63
N PHE A 603 25.37 39.49 8.12
CA PHE A 603 26.62 40.14 8.51
C PHE A 603 27.12 40.90 7.31
N ASP A 604 27.08 42.22 7.39
CA ASP A 604 27.53 43.12 6.33
C ASP A 604 28.75 43.91 6.81
N THR A 605 29.37 44.64 5.93
CA THR A 605 30.39 45.66 6.27
C THR A 605 29.89 47.01 5.79
N ASP A 606 30.00 48.02 6.65
CA ASP A 606 29.67 49.38 6.27
C ASP A 606 30.64 49.97 5.22
N GLU A 607 30.40 51.23 4.82
CA GLU A 607 31.23 51.91 3.83
C GLU A 607 32.67 52.19 4.32
N GLU A 608 32.90 52.15 5.64
CA GLU A 608 34.20 52.27 6.28
C GLU A 608 34.92 50.94 6.50
N GLY A 609 34.28 49.82 6.16
CA GLY A 609 34.83 48.44 6.27
C GLY A 609 34.66 47.83 7.66
N GLU A 610 33.83 48.41 8.53
CA GLU A 610 33.50 47.85 9.84
C GLU A 610 32.34 46.89 9.73
N GLY A 611 32.37 45.78 10.50
CA GLY A 611 31.35 44.73 10.47
C GLY A 611 30.04 45.18 11.13
N GLU A 612 28.93 44.88 10.50
CA GLU A 612 27.57 45.10 11.02
C GLU A 612 26.78 43.81 11.08
N ILE A 613 25.93 43.63 12.09
CA ILE A 613 24.96 42.55 12.22
C ILE A 613 23.56 43.11 12.00
N THR A 614 22.87 42.59 10.99
CA THR A 614 21.47 42.90 10.75
C THR A 614 20.62 41.70 11.13
N VAL A 615 19.64 41.94 12.02
CA VAL A 615 18.64 40.96 12.45
C VAL A 615 17.27 41.46 12.06
N GLY A 616 16.46 40.65 11.39
CA GLY A 616 15.15 41.09 10.94
C GLY A 616 14.09 39.98 10.84
N LYS A 617 12.84 40.45 10.77
CA LYS A 617 11.68 39.55 10.64
C LYS A 617 10.63 40.14 9.71
N ASN A 618 10.03 39.30 8.88
CA ASN A 618 8.83 39.63 8.14
C ASN A 618 7.63 39.55 9.09
N VAL A 619 7.10 40.73 9.49
CA VAL A 619 6.01 40.83 10.46
C VAL A 619 4.62 40.73 9.81
N ALA A 620 4.54 40.99 8.50
CA ALA A 620 3.37 40.80 7.65
C ALA A 620 3.83 40.56 6.20
N GLU A 621 2.91 40.18 5.32
CA GLU A 621 3.17 40.07 3.89
C GLU A 621 3.62 41.44 3.33
N GLY A 622 4.83 41.49 2.75
CA GLY A 622 5.42 42.72 2.25
C GLY A 622 5.94 43.70 3.31
N VAL A 623 5.99 43.33 4.61
CA VAL A 623 6.49 44.21 5.69
C VAL A 623 7.64 43.53 6.44
N PHE A 624 8.86 44.07 6.27
CA PHE A 624 10.06 43.66 6.96
C PHE A 624 10.46 44.64 8.04
N VAL A 625 10.86 44.15 9.21
CA VAL A 625 11.43 44.97 10.30
C VAL A 625 12.78 44.39 10.68
N GLY A 626 13.82 45.20 10.60
CA GLY A 626 15.20 44.82 10.91
C GLY A 626 15.85 45.78 11.94
N ALA A 627 16.87 45.27 12.60
CA ALA A 627 17.78 46.08 13.44
C ALA A 627 19.21 45.76 13.04
N THR A 628 20.00 46.78 12.75
CA THR A 628 21.42 46.69 12.40
C THR A 628 22.26 47.24 13.55
N GLN A 629 23.23 46.42 13.99
CA GLN A 629 24.15 46.76 15.07
C GLN A 629 25.59 46.67 14.57
N PRO A 630 26.38 47.72 14.60
CA PRO A 630 27.81 47.67 14.32
C PRO A 630 28.56 46.81 15.38
N ILE A 631 29.54 46.01 14.95
CA ILE A 631 30.31 45.11 15.84
C ILE A 631 31.39 45.89 16.61
N ALA A 632 31.97 46.92 16.01
CA ALA A 632 33.09 47.70 16.58
C ALA A 632 32.67 48.92 17.37
N GLY A 633 31.36 49.20 17.49
CA GLY A 633 30.78 50.39 18.12
C GLY A 633 30.42 51.43 17.07
N GLY A 634 29.19 51.88 17.08
CA GLY A 634 28.60 52.81 16.12
C GLY A 634 27.10 52.96 16.37
N GLU A 635 26.42 53.68 15.52
CA GLU A 635 25.00 53.92 15.64
C GLU A 635 24.19 52.68 15.27
N SER A 636 23.40 52.14 16.20
CA SER A 636 22.45 51.08 15.92
C SER A 636 21.26 51.64 15.12
N LYS A 637 20.82 50.93 14.09
CA LYS A 637 19.73 51.36 13.21
C LYS A 637 18.57 50.36 13.27
N VAL A 638 17.35 50.87 13.23
CA VAL A 638 16.13 50.08 13.03
C VAL A 638 15.57 50.42 11.66
N THR A 639 15.37 49.42 10.83
CA THR A 639 14.86 49.56 9.47
C THR A 639 13.47 48.95 9.38
N VAL A 640 12.55 49.67 8.78
CA VAL A 640 11.22 49.14 8.40
C VAL A 640 11.10 49.28 6.89
N GLU A 641 10.93 48.17 6.22
CA GLU A 641 10.77 48.07 4.78
C GLU A 641 9.35 47.60 4.46
N VAL A 642 8.65 48.33 3.57
CA VAL A 642 7.29 48.03 3.17
C VAL A 642 7.23 47.91 1.65
N GLU A 643 6.85 46.78 1.14
CA GLU A 643 6.55 46.55 -0.27
C GLU A 643 5.18 47.16 -0.59
N VAL A 644 5.20 48.24 -1.37
CA VAL A 644 3.98 49.00 -1.71
C VAL A 644 3.38 48.51 -3.03
N PHE A 645 4.20 48.06 -3.95
CA PHE A 645 3.86 47.42 -5.23
C PHE A 645 4.87 46.35 -5.55
N GLU A 646 4.53 45.42 -6.46
CA GLU A 646 5.31 44.23 -6.85
C GLU A 646 6.80 44.51 -7.18
N ASP A 647 7.19 45.76 -7.45
CA ASP A 647 8.56 46.17 -7.77
C ASP A 647 9.03 47.40 -6.96
N VAL A 648 8.27 47.87 -5.98
CA VAL A 648 8.57 49.12 -5.25
C VAL A 648 8.50 48.89 -3.74
N THR A 649 9.64 49.05 -3.08
CA THR A 649 9.76 49.05 -1.62
C THR A 649 10.06 50.43 -1.08
N VAL A 650 9.43 50.78 0.04
CA VAL A 650 9.71 51.99 0.82
C VAL A 650 10.40 51.56 2.11
N ASP A 651 11.60 52.02 2.34
CA ASP A 651 12.37 51.77 3.55
C ASP A 651 12.48 53.03 4.42
N GLY A 652 12.31 52.85 5.70
CA GLY A 652 12.54 53.89 6.72
C GLY A 652 13.54 53.41 7.76
N GLU A 653 14.57 54.19 8.01
CA GLU A 653 15.57 53.87 9.03
C GLU A 653 15.57 54.90 10.14
N VAL A 654 15.74 54.43 11.38
CA VAL A 654 15.88 55.27 12.56
C VAL A 654 17.10 54.80 13.35
N GLY A 655 18.09 55.67 13.48
CA GLY A 655 19.29 55.40 14.25
C GLY A 655 19.16 55.78 15.74
N SER A 656 19.97 55.12 16.57
CA SER A 656 19.98 55.35 18.03
C SER A 656 20.45 56.75 18.46
N GLU A 657 21.20 57.43 17.61
CA GLU A 657 21.67 58.81 17.82
C GLU A 657 20.73 59.88 17.21
N GLY A 658 19.58 59.44 16.67
CA GLY A 658 18.53 60.31 16.15
C GLY A 658 18.64 60.57 14.64
N SER A 659 19.46 59.85 13.93
CA SER A 659 19.48 59.85 12.46
C SER A 659 18.18 59.22 11.93
N THR A 660 17.61 59.76 10.86
CA THR A 660 16.43 59.20 10.18
C THR A 660 16.63 59.29 8.69
N SER A 661 16.37 58.19 7.99
CA SER A 661 16.35 58.16 6.52
C SER A 661 15.04 57.56 6.01
N LEU A 662 14.64 57.95 4.81
CA LEU A 662 13.53 57.40 4.09
C LEU A 662 13.98 57.16 2.65
N GLY A 663 13.94 55.90 2.22
CA GLY A 663 14.31 55.48 0.90
C GLY A 663 13.11 54.96 0.11
N ILE A 664 13.17 55.02 -1.20
CA ILE A 664 12.27 54.34 -2.11
C ILE A 664 13.14 53.54 -3.08
N ASN A 665 13.04 52.23 -3.02
CA ASN A 665 13.77 51.33 -3.88
C ASN A 665 12.84 50.77 -4.97
N TRP A 666 13.25 50.87 -6.21
CA TRP A 666 12.55 50.28 -7.34
C TRP A 666 13.47 49.23 -7.99
N ARG A 667 13.06 48.00 -7.94
CA ARG A 667 13.77 46.86 -8.59
C ARG A 667 12.95 46.41 -9.78
N LYS A 668 13.57 46.36 -10.94
CA LYS A 668 12.97 45.79 -12.12
C LYS A 668 13.83 44.61 -12.57
N ASP A 669 13.29 43.41 -12.42
CA ASP A 669 13.93 42.20 -12.98
C ASP A 669 13.69 42.15 -14.48
N PHE A 670 14.76 41.98 -15.27
CA PHE A 670 14.73 41.91 -16.72
C PHE A 670 14.86 40.47 -17.20
#